data_54b1f7a73903f14d7c57e0a1ad586b01
#
_entry.id   54b1f7a73903f14d7c57e0a1ad586b01
#
_cell.length_a   1.000
_cell.length_b   1.000
_cell.length_c   1.000
_cell.angle_alpha   90.00
_cell.angle_beta   90.00
_cell.angle_gamma   90.00
#
_symmetry.space_group_name_H-M   'P 1'
#
loop_
_entity.id
_entity.type
_entity.pdbx_description
1 polymer ?
#
loop_
_entity_poly.entity_id
_entity_poly.type
_entity_poly.pdbx_seq_one_letter_code
_entity_poly.pdbx_strand_id
1 'polypeptide(L)'
;MNIFNFRRKTILIASGALLLSGVAQAQIDEIIVTANKREQTLQDIPVSVTVTTGEQIEQSAIVDLIDLQSAVPTLRVSQLQKTSQTNFVIRGFGNGANNPGIEPAVGVYIDGVARTRSAGAMADLPTIERVEVLGGPQSTLFGKNASAGVISMTTKLPEQEFGGSLGATVGSYGQTILKGTVTNALTDTASFRLSASSNQADGYATNLTDGSSLNGRDRSAIRAQLLLEPSNNLTVRVIADYNSMDEECCVASSLVDGFTSQVTAGLAMANGYGYAAIDPFARESYQNDSADGTKRPRNQLTGKGLSVQVDWDLDFATFTSITAKRNQTSETTFDADFSAADLVAENRADQEFDSFSQEVRLTSNGDGPMQWMVGGYYAELDVDQFNNVTFGTQLYPFADILVTAGLAAAFGPAAEAVLAPVGGSGVNYIGAAFGVCFVNGVACSDVFYLPGTGLQQAAYTMENKSSSFFGQVDYDLADNLTATFGLNYTDDKKDVVSDVIVVDAFAALPFEAAGLGALTGLQFFKPFTNYPNADESGEFDSDDLTHTLRLAYSANEDTTFYVSHSTGFKAISVNLTVDARELRSADPEEATSLELGMKKSFDNGYVNIALFDQSIKGFQSNAFTGTGFNLVNAGEQTHKGIEFDSMFAASENLVLRLSVIALDPVYDEFLKGACDTTGLAGAQYQCPAGQRFTDLSGLTPTGVHELSANANAVYSFDVSASINGFVRLEYVYEDEIKVADLIPLSIAARSTDNFNASVGLASDANDWSVILWGRNLTDHESLITAFPTTAAPGSFSGYPNAPRTYGLTLRKGF
;
A
#
# COMPACT_ATOMS: atom_id res chain seq x y z
N MET A 1 -17.03 31.95 -1.82
CA MET A 1 -17.15 31.61 -3.23
C MET A 1 -15.88 32.13 -3.91
N ASN A 2 -14.79 31.38 -3.74
CA ASN A 2 -13.51 31.58 -4.45
C ASN A 2 -13.14 30.26 -5.10
N ILE A 3 -13.75 30.00 -6.24
CA ILE A 3 -13.43 28.90 -7.14
C ILE A 3 -12.24 29.37 -7.97
N PHE A 4 -11.14 28.61 -7.98
CA PHE A 4 -9.91 28.81 -8.78
C PHE A 4 -8.87 29.79 -8.25
N ASN A 5 -8.05 29.30 -7.31
CA ASN A 5 -6.67 29.76 -7.19
C ASN A 5 -5.70 28.67 -7.71
N PHE A 6 -5.91 28.16 -8.90
CA PHE A 6 -4.91 27.35 -9.60
C PHE A 6 -3.69 28.22 -9.93
N ARG A 7 -2.54 27.89 -9.37
CA ARG A 7 -1.27 28.54 -9.69
C ARG A 7 -0.99 28.41 -11.20
N ARG A 8 -0.56 29.50 -11.82
CA ARG A 8 -0.39 29.74 -13.27
C ARG A 8 0.43 28.71 -14.08
N LYS A 9 0.86 27.58 -13.52
CA LYS A 9 1.60 26.53 -14.22
C LYS A 9 0.73 25.48 -14.90
N THR A 10 -0.54 25.33 -14.52
CA THR A 10 -1.45 24.27 -14.99
C THR A 10 -2.09 24.54 -16.36
N ILE A 11 -2.08 25.76 -16.88
CA ILE A 11 -2.82 26.12 -18.10
C ILE A 11 -2.10 25.76 -19.41
N LEU A 12 -0.80 25.46 -19.37
CA LEU A 12 -0.01 25.22 -20.60
C LEU A 12 -0.09 23.78 -21.13
N ILE A 13 -0.53 22.80 -20.36
CA ILE A 13 -0.60 21.39 -20.78
C ILE A 13 -1.96 21.08 -21.46
N ALA A 14 -3.03 21.72 -21.05
CA ALA A 14 -4.36 21.51 -21.62
C ALA A 14 -4.56 22.08 -23.03
N SER A 15 -3.69 23.00 -23.46
CA SER A 15 -3.84 23.70 -24.77
C SER A 15 -3.24 22.93 -25.95
N GLY A 16 -2.48 21.87 -25.73
CA GLY A 16 -1.81 21.11 -26.78
C GLY A 16 -2.66 20.01 -27.46
N ALA A 17 -3.76 19.59 -26.82
CA ALA A 17 -4.52 18.41 -27.26
C ALA A 17 -5.63 18.70 -28.30
N LEU A 18 -5.86 19.96 -28.66
CA LEU A 18 -7.04 20.37 -29.47
C LEU A 18 -6.77 20.58 -30.97
N LEU A 19 -5.62 20.22 -31.52
CA LEU A 19 -5.24 20.54 -32.93
C LEU A 19 -4.80 19.32 -33.78
N LEU A 20 -5.34 18.12 -33.57
CA LEU A 20 -5.07 17.00 -34.48
C LEU A 20 -6.37 16.40 -35.05
N SER A 21 -6.99 17.11 -35.95
CA SER A 21 -8.01 16.56 -36.84
C SER A 21 -7.40 16.22 -38.22
N GLY A 22 -7.08 14.94 -38.43
CA GLY A 22 -6.56 14.48 -39.72
C GLY A 22 -6.29 12.96 -39.71
N VAL A 23 -7.34 12.20 -40.03
CA VAL A 23 -7.38 10.92 -40.75
C VAL A 23 -6.23 9.92 -40.53
N ALA A 24 -6.48 8.94 -39.64
CA ALA A 24 -6.01 7.57 -39.81
C ALA A 24 -7.07 6.63 -39.16
N GLN A 25 -7.59 5.68 -39.91
CA GLN A 25 -8.45 4.63 -39.38
C GLN A 25 -7.57 3.53 -38.78
N ALA A 26 -7.06 3.75 -37.58
CA ALA A 26 -6.65 2.64 -36.73
C ALA A 26 -7.85 2.34 -35.83
N GLN A 27 -8.48 1.19 -36.03
CA GLN A 27 -9.56 0.73 -35.17
C GLN A 27 -8.92 0.35 -33.84
N ILE A 28 -9.33 1.01 -32.75
CA ILE A 28 -8.92 0.66 -31.40
C ILE A 28 -9.86 -0.44 -30.93
N ASP A 29 -9.34 -1.55 -30.44
CA ASP A 29 -10.13 -2.63 -29.87
C ASP A 29 -10.95 -2.10 -28.69
N GLU A 30 -12.20 -2.50 -28.60
CA GLU A 30 -13.13 -2.13 -27.55
C GLU A 30 -12.67 -2.73 -26.21
N ILE A 31 -12.46 -1.87 -25.22
CA ILE A 31 -11.97 -2.31 -23.90
C ILE A 31 -13.18 -2.74 -23.05
N ILE A 32 -13.26 -4.03 -22.73
CA ILE A 32 -14.29 -4.60 -21.84
C ILE A 32 -13.84 -4.46 -20.38
N VAL A 33 -14.77 -4.08 -19.52
CA VAL A 33 -14.59 -3.92 -18.07
C VAL A 33 -15.66 -4.67 -17.28
N THR A 34 -15.34 -4.99 -16.02
CA THR A 34 -16.26 -5.67 -15.09
C THR A 34 -16.51 -4.86 -13.82
N ALA A 35 -16.25 -3.56 -13.87
CA ALA A 35 -16.33 -2.64 -12.74
C ALA A 35 -17.70 -2.63 -12.02
N ASN A 36 -18.80 -2.87 -12.73
CA ASN A 36 -20.16 -3.01 -12.15
C ASN A 36 -20.57 -4.48 -11.93
N LYS A 37 -19.62 -5.41 -11.82
CA LYS A 37 -19.88 -6.87 -11.78
C LYS A 37 -20.69 -7.40 -12.98
N ARG A 38 -20.68 -6.65 -14.09
CA ARG A 38 -21.21 -6.98 -15.43
C ARG A 38 -20.12 -6.65 -16.45
N GLU A 39 -20.08 -7.40 -17.54
CA GLU A 39 -19.27 -7.04 -18.69
C GLU A 39 -19.92 -5.87 -19.45
N GLN A 40 -19.18 -4.78 -19.57
CA GLN A 40 -19.58 -3.57 -20.28
C GLN A 40 -18.37 -2.99 -20.99
N THR A 41 -18.57 -2.15 -21.98
CA THR A 41 -17.45 -1.43 -22.58
C THR A 41 -16.98 -0.29 -21.66
N LEU A 42 -15.71 0.07 -21.75
CA LEU A 42 -15.15 1.17 -20.97
C LEU A 42 -15.93 2.48 -21.16
N GLN A 43 -16.48 2.70 -22.34
CA GLN A 43 -17.19 3.94 -22.69
C GLN A 43 -18.64 3.94 -22.20
N ASP A 44 -19.26 2.77 -22.09
CA ASP A 44 -20.67 2.66 -21.66
C ASP A 44 -20.84 2.73 -20.15
N ILE A 45 -19.78 2.40 -19.37
CA ILE A 45 -19.87 2.42 -17.93
C ILE A 45 -19.76 3.85 -17.37
N PRO A 46 -20.81 4.41 -16.72
CA PRO A 46 -20.80 5.79 -16.22
C PRO A 46 -20.09 5.91 -14.85
N VAL A 47 -18.82 5.53 -14.80
CA VAL A 47 -17.93 5.56 -13.62
C VAL A 47 -16.53 5.91 -14.09
N SER A 48 -15.75 6.61 -13.24
CA SER A 48 -14.32 6.78 -13.48
C SER A 48 -13.59 5.45 -13.24
N VAL A 49 -13.04 4.90 -14.33
CA VAL A 49 -12.24 3.68 -14.32
C VAL A 49 -11.09 3.79 -15.29
N THR A 50 -9.89 3.40 -14.85
CA THR A 50 -8.69 3.28 -15.68
C THR A 50 -8.38 1.81 -15.89
N VAL A 51 -8.11 1.42 -17.14
CA VAL A 51 -7.82 0.03 -17.51
C VAL A 51 -6.41 -0.09 -18.07
N THR A 52 -5.65 -1.06 -17.55
CA THR A 52 -4.36 -1.47 -18.09
C THR A 52 -4.45 -2.91 -18.56
N THR A 53 -4.29 -3.14 -19.87
CA THR A 53 -4.37 -4.48 -20.45
C THR A 53 -3.10 -5.30 -20.23
N GLY A 54 -3.18 -6.63 -20.34
CA GLY A 54 -2.03 -7.51 -20.23
C GLY A 54 -0.93 -7.18 -21.24
N GLU A 55 -1.28 -6.77 -22.46
CA GLU A 55 -0.31 -6.33 -23.48
C GLU A 55 0.43 -5.07 -23.03
N GLN A 56 -0.26 -4.09 -22.47
CA GLN A 56 0.35 -2.87 -21.95
C GLN A 56 1.28 -3.16 -20.77
N ILE A 57 0.90 -4.10 -19.88
CA ILE A 57 1.73 -4.57 -18.79
C ILE A 57 3.04 -5.17 -19.32
N GLU A 58 2.95 -6.01 -20.35
CA GLU A 58 4.13 -6.63 -20.98
C GLU A 58 5.03 -5.59 -21.68
N GLN A 59 4.45 -4.70 -22.51
CA GLN A 59 5.20 -3.67 -23.24
C GLN A 59 5.86 -2.64 -22.30
N SER A 60 5.26 -2.36 -21.15
CA SER A 60 5.77 -1.42 -20.14
C SER A 60 6.74 -2.07 -19.16
N ALA A 61 6.99 -3.38 -19.27
CA ALA A 61 7.77 -4.16 -18.31
C ALA A 61 7.28 -3.97 -16.87
N ILE A 62 5.97 -3.87 -16.67
CA ILE A 62 5.34 -3.84 -15.33
C ILE A 62 5.43 -5.25 -14.76
N VAL A 63 6.08 -5.38 -13.60
CA VAL A 63 6.31 -6.66 -12.94
C VAL A 63 5.31 -6.89 -11.82
N ASP A 64 5.00 -5.85 -11.06
CA ASP A 64 4.08 -5.90 -9.91
C ASP A 64 3.18 -4.65 -9.85
N LEU A 65 2.35 -4.56 -8.80
CA LEU A 65 1.45 -3.41 -8.60
C LEU A 65 2.18 -2.11 -8.22
N ILE A 66 3.44 -2.18 -7.74
CA ILE A 66 4.24 -0.96 -7.51
C ILE A 66 4.53 -0.30 -8.86
N ASP A 67 4.86 -1.09 -9.86
CA ASP A 67 5.13 -0.60 -11.20
C ASP A 67 3.86 -0.05 -11.87
N LEU A 68 2.67 -0.60 -11.55
CA LEU A 68 1.39 -0.19 -12.14
C LEU A 68 1.07 1.29 -11.88
N GLN A 69 1.53 1.87 -10.76
CA GLN A 69 1.32 3.29 -10.46
C GLN A 69 1.88 4.21 -11.57
N SER A 70 2.91 3.75 -12.32
CA SER A 70 3.43 4.53 -13.44
C SER A 70 2.44 4.64 -14.60
N ALA A 71 1.51 3.69 -14.75
CA ALA A 71 0.49 3.67 -15.80
C ALA A 71 -0.86 4.28 -15.35
N VAL A 72 -1.09 4.43 -14.04
CA VAL A 72 -2.38 4.85 -13.46
C VAL A 72 -2.15 6.00 -12.47
N PRO A 73 -2.21 7.28 -12.89
CA PRO A 73 -1.89 8.43 -12.04
C PRO A 73 -2.77 8.61 -10.81
N THR A 74 -3.99 8.05 -10.83
CA THR A 74 -4.91 8.07 -9.68
C THR A 74 -4.53 7.08 -8.59
N LEU A 75 -3.70 6.09 -8.92
CA LEU A 75 -3.20 5.05 -8.03
C LEU A 75 -1.80 5.40 -7.54
N ARG A 76 -1.63 5.39 -6.23
CA ARG A 76 -0.32 5.39 -5.59
C ARG A 76 -0.14 4.12 -4.78
N VAL A 77 1.05 3.54 -4.85
CA VAL A 77 1.45 2.41 -4.01
C VAL A 77 2.43 2.89 -2.97
N SER A 78 2.05 2.83 -1.71
CA SER A 78 2.91 3.16 -0.58
C SER A 78 3.40 1.85 0.05
N GLN A 79 4.66 1.54 -0.15
CA GLN A 79 5.32 0.43 0.52
C GLN A 79 6.29 1.03 1.53
N LEU A 80 6.07 0.74 2.81
CA LEU A 80 6.93 1.26 3.87
C LEU A 80 8.27 0.50 3.89
N GLN A 81 8.48 -0.41 4.82
CA GLN A 81 9.73 -1.14 4.91
C GLN A 81 9.77 -2.35 3.96
N LYS A 82 8.67 -3.07 3.84
CA LYS A 82 8.60 -4.40 3.25
C LYS A 82 7.28 -4.61 2.50
N THR A 83 7.25 -5.61 1.65
CA THR A 83 6.08 -5.96 0.83
C THR A 83 4.83 -6.24 1.67
N SER A 84 4.98 -6.83 2.87
CA SER A 84 3.86 -7.03 3.81
C SER A 84 3.23 -5.71 4.32
N GLN A 85 3.93 -4.59 4.16
CA GLN A 85 3.48 -3.25 4.55
C GLN A 85 3.13 -2.38 3.34
N THR A 86 2.61 -2.99 2.29
CA THR A 86 2.12 -2.27 1.10
C THR A 86 0.69 -1.80 1.32
N ASN A 87 0.42 -0.57 0.90
CA ASN A 87 -0.90 0.04 0.89
C ASN A 87 -1.18 0.71 -0.45
N PHE A 88 -2.44 0.67 -0.89
CA PHE A 88 -2.90 1.36 -2.09
C PHE A 88 -3.66 2.62 -1.70
N VAL A 89 -3.42 3.67 -2.48
CA VAL A 89 -4.04 4.99 -2.32
C VAL A 89 -4.67 5.35 -3.67
N ILE A 90 -5.95 5.69 -3.67
CA ILE A 90 -6.67 6.15 -4.86
C ILE A 90 -7.25 7.54 -4.57
N ARG A 91 -7.05 8.50 -5.48
CA ARG A 91 -7.47 9.90 -5.30
C ARG A 91 -6.93 10.56 -4.02
N GLY A 92 -5.77 10.08 -3.54
CA GLY A 92 -5.18 10.53 -2.27
C GLY A 92 -5.72 9.86 -1.01
N PHE A 93 -6.75 8.99 -1.09
CA PHE A 93 -7.27 8.25 0.04
C PHE A 93 -6.70 6.84 0.14
N GLY A 94 -6.23 6.46 1.32
CA GLY A 94 -5.67 5.16 1.66
C GLY A 94 -5.11 5.16 3.07
N ASN A 95 -4.93 3.98 3.66
CA ASN A 95 -4.44 3.84 5.04
C ASN A 95 -3.08 3.15 5.07
N GLY A 96 -2.31 3.45 6.11
CA GLY A 96 -1.04 2.77 6.37
C GLY A 96 -1.23 1.28 6.70
N ALA A 97 -0.42 0.43 6.06
CA ALA A 97 -0.53 -1.03 6.16
C ALA A 97 0.24 -1.64 7.35
N ASN A 98 0.73 -0.83 8.30
CA ASN A 98 1.62 -1.29 9.38
C ASN A 98 0.89 -1.99 10.52
N ASN A 99 -0.43 -1.96 10.51
CA ASN A 99 -1.24 -2.48 11.60
C ASN A 99 -2.22 -3.52 11.06
N PRO A 100 -2.13 -4.79 11.48
CA PRO A 100 -3.00 -5.86 10.97
C PRO A 100 -4.46 -5.71 11.37
N GLY A 101 -4.79 -4.91 12.37
CA GLY A 101 -6.16 -4.60 12.77
C GLY A 101 -6.81 -3.45 11.99
N ILE A 102 -6.06 -2.80 11.07
CA ILE A 102 -6.60 -1.76 10.19
C ILE A 102 -6.86 -2.36 8.81
N GLU A 103 -8.09 -2.33 8.37
CA GLU A 103 -8.47 -2.79 7.04
C GLU A 103 -8.11 -1.75 5.95
N PRO A 104 -7.85 -2.17 4.69
CA PRO A 104 -7.56 -1.24 3.62
C PRO A 104 -8.80 -0.40 3.25
N ALA A 105 -8.60 0.84 2.80
CA ALA A 105 -9.66 1.67 2.22
C ALA A 105 -9.86 1.42 0.72
N VAL A 106 -8.88 0.78 0.07
CA VAL A 106 -8.93 0.35 -1.33
C VAL A 106 -9.12 -1.16 -1.38
N GLY A 107 -10.26 -1.60 -1.92
CA GLY A 107 -10.54 -3.01 -2.14
C GLY A 107 -9.67 -3.59 -3.26
N VAL A 108 -9.10 -4.78 -3.05
CA VAL A 108 -8.33 -5.48 -4.09
C VAL A 108 -8.95 -6.83 -4.36
N TYR A 109 -9.27 -7.07 -5.62
CA TYR A 109 -9.92 -8.30 -6.08
C TYR A 109 -9.09 -8.95 -7.18
N ILE A 110 -8.95 -10.27 -7.14
CA ILE A 110 -8.38 -11.06 -8.23
C ILE A 110 -9.39 -12.14 -8.60
N ASP A 111 -9.89 -12.10 -9.84
CA ASP A 111 -10.98 -12.97 -10.34
C ASP A 111 -12.18 -13.00 -9.38
N GLY A 112 -12.64 -11.82 -8.94
CA GLY A 112 -13.78 -11.65 -8.04
C GLY A 112 -13.53 -11.98 -6.57
N VAL A 113 -12.35 -12.51 -6.22
CA VAL A 113 -12.00 -12.89 -4.84
C VAL A 113 -11.23 -11.75 -4.16
N ALA A 114 -11.76 -11.26 -3.04
CA ALA A 114 -11.14 -10.21 -2.25
C ALA A 114 -9.77 -10.65 -1.67
N ARG A 115 -8.82 -9.73 -1.67
CA ARG A 115 -7.58 -9.83 -0.92
C ARG A 115 -7.73 -9.02 0.36
N THR A 116 -7.76 -9.70 1.48
CA THR A 116 -7.98 -9.07 2.81
C THR A 116 -6.86 -8.11 3.20
N ARG A 117 -5.69 -8.27 2.59
CA ARG A 117 -4.51 -7.41 2.74
C ARG A 117 -3.94 -7.04 1.37
N SER A 118 -3.51 -5.77 1.23
CA SER A 118 -2.86 -5.29 0.00
C SER A 118 -1.64 -6.12 -0.39
N ALA A 119 -0.87 -6.57 0.62
CA ALA A 119 0.28 -7.46 0.41
C ALA A 119 -0.06 -8.78 -0.29
N GLY A 120 -1.28 -9.30 -0.11
CA GLY A 120 -1.74 -10.53 -0.78
C GLY A 120 -1.94 -10.39 -2.30
N ALA A 121 -1.84 -9.17 -2.82
CA ALA A 121 -1.90 -8.89 -4.25
C ALA A 121 -0.54 -8.54 -4.87
N MET A 122 0.54 -8.53 -4.06
CA MET A 122 1.89 -8.16 -4.52
C MET A 122 2.67 -9.29 -5.17
N ALA A 123 2.09 -10.50 -5.23
CA ALA A 123 2.69 -11.62 -5.96
C ALA A 123 2.72 -11.34 -7.47
N ASP A 124 3.78 -11.78 -8.12
CA ASP A 124 3.89 -11.74 -9.58
C ASP A 124 2.78 -12.61 -10.19
N LEU A 125 1.84 -11.99 -10.88
CA LEU A 125 0.76 -12.70 -11.56
C LEU A 125 1.21 -13.12 -12.96
N PRO A 126 1.25 -14.42 -13.27
CA PRO A 126 1.85 -14.90 -14.53
C PRO A 126 1.00 -14.62 -15.77
N THR A 127 -0.30 -14.39 -15.66
CA THR A 127 -1.21 -14.22 -16.82
C THR A 127 -2.35 -13.28 -16.54
N ILE A 128 -2.05 -11.99 -16.42
CA ILE A 128 -3.08 -10.96 -16.30
C ILE A 128 -3.71 -10.71 -17.68
N GLU A 129 -5.02 -10.64 -17.75
CA GLU A 129 -5.76 -10.14 -18.91
C GLU A 129 -5.91 -8.62 -18.84
N ARG A 130 -6.33 -8.10 -17.68
CA ARG A 130 -6.44 -6.67 -17.41
C ARG A 130 -6.45 -6.35 -15.92
N VAL A 131 -6.11 -5.11 -15.62
CA VAL A 131 -6.27 -4.49 -14.30
C VAL A 131 -7.16 -3.28 -14.47
N GLU A 132 -8.23 -3.21 -13.68
CA GLU A 132 -9.19 -2.11 -13.61
C GLU A 132 -8.99 -1.38 -12.29
N VAL A 133 -8.84 -0.04 -12.32
CA VAL A 133 -8.73 0.82 -11.13
C VAL A 133 -9.92 1.77 -11.12
N LEU A 134 -10.81 1.59 -10.14
CA LEU A 134 -12.02 2.37 -9.96
C LEU A 134 -11.79 3.44 -8.91
N GLY A 135 -12.05 4.69 -9.24
CA GLY A 135 -11.98 5.82 -8.33
C GLY A 135 -13.27 6.02 -7.52
N GLY A 136 -13.11 6.57 -6.30
CA GLY A 136 -14.22 6.89 -5.42
C GLY A 136 -14.86 5.70 -4.70
N PRO A 137 -15.86 5.95 -3.83
CA PRO A 137 -16.52 4.90 -3.06
C PRO A 137 -17.24 3.88 -3.95
N GLN A 138 -16.96 2.59 -3.74
CA GLN A 138 -17.52 1.45 -4.47
C GLN A 138 -18.25 0.46 -3.55
N SER A 139 -18.54 0.87 -2.31
CA SER A 139 -19.10 -0.04 -1.28
C SER A 139 -20.47 -0.60 -1.62
N THR A 140 -21.23 0.02 -2.50
CA THR A 140 -22.55 -0.48 -2.95
C THR A 140 -22.47 -1.87 -3.57
N LEU A 141 -21.46 -2.16 -4.39
CA LEU A 141 -21.28 -3.46 -5.03
C LEU A 141 -20.17 -4.31 -4.41
N PHE A 142 -19.17 -3.68 -3.76
CA PHE A 142 -18.01 -4.37 -3.24
C PHE A 142 -18.02 -4.53 -1.71
N GLY A 143 -19.03 -3.96 -1.03
CA GLY A 143 -19.16 -4.01 0.43
C GLY A 143 -18.15 -3.10 1.16
N LYS A 144 -17.80 -3.45 2.39
CA LYS A 144 -16.82 -2.71 3.17
C LYS A 144 -15.44 -2.68 2.50
N ASN A 145 -14.57 -1.76 2.96
CA ASN A 145 -13.17 -1.66 2.51
C ASN A 145 -12.99 -1.26 1.03
N ALA A 146 -14.00 -0.62 0.46
CA ALA A 146 -13.98 0.00 -0.86
C ALA A 146 -14.37 1.49 -0.76
N SER A 147 -14.03 2.17 0.34
CA SER A 147 -14.36 3.56 0.62
C SER A 147 -13.57 4.56 -0.22
N ALA A 148 -12.35 4.21 -0.63
CA ALA A 148 -11.49 5.04 -1.49
C ALA A 148 -11.54 4.62 -2.97
N GLY A 149 -11.76 3.34 -3.26
CA GLY A 149 -11.78 2.77 -4.58
C GLY A 149 -11.57 1.26 -4.61
N VAL A 150 -11.42 0.71 -5.81
CA VAL A 150 -11.20 -0.73 -6.04
C VAL A 150 -10.13 -0.95 -7.10
N ILE A 151 -9.28 -1.94 -6.89
CA ILE A 151 -8.39 -2.54 -7.89
C ILE A 151 -8.93 -3.94 -8.19
N SER A 152 -9.36 -4.17 -9.44
CA SER A 152 -9.86 -5.45 -9.92
C SER A 152 -8.92 -6.03 -10.97
N MET A 153 -8.41 -7.22 -10.74
CA MET A 153 -7.53 -7.93 -11.66
C MET A 153 -8.25 -9.15 -12.21
N THR A 154 -8.26 -9.27 -13.53
CA THR A 154 -8.79 -10.43 -14.23
C THR A 154 -7.64 -11.21 -14.86
N THR A 155 -7.62 -12.52 -14.68
CA THR A 155 -6.65 -13.41 -15.30
C THR A 155 -7.26 -14.13 -16.51
N LYS A 156 -6.41 -14.47 -17.50
CA LYS A 156 -6.84 -15.18 -18.70
C LYS A 156 -7.50 -16.51 -18.36
N LEU A 157 -8.61 -16.80 -19.01
CA LEU A 157 -9.35 -18.05 -18.86
C LEU A 157 -8.60 -19.25 -19.45
N PRO A 158 -8.86 -20.49 -19.01
CA PRO A 158 -8.50 -21.70 -19.72
C PRO A 158 -9.10 -21.73 -21.13
N GLU A 159 -8.34 -22.25 -22.11
CA GLU A 159 -8.73 -22.36 -23.50
C GLU A 159 -8.87 -23.83 -23.89
N GLN A 160 -9.74 -24.12 -24.85
CA GLN A 160 -9.97 -25.47 -25.38
C GLN A 160 -8.85 -25.92 -26.33
N GLU A 161 -8.18 -24.97 -26.99
CA GLU A 161 -7.05 -25.26 -27.86
C GLU A 161 -5.76 -25.35 -27.04
N PHE A 162 -4.87 -26.28 -27.44
CA PHE A 162 -3.55 -26.37 -26.84
C PHE A 162 -2.76 -25.10 -27.13
N GLY A 163 -2.27 -24.48 -26.08
CA GLY A 163 -1.45 -23.27 -26.21
C GLY A 163 -0.67 -23.01 -24.94
N GLY A 164 0.22 -22.04 -25.02
CA GLY A 164 1.02 -21.64 -23.87
C GLY A 164 2.11 -20.66 -24.23
N SER A 165 2.90 -20.26 -23.23
CA SER A 165 4.07 -19.41 -23.45
C SER A 165 5.14 -19.65 -22.41
N LEU A 166 6.39 -19.42 -22.81
CA LEU A 166 7.55 -19.34 -21.93
C LEU A 166 8.18 -17.96 -22.08
N GLY A 167 8.48 -17.32 -20.95
CA GLY A 167 9.13 -16.03 -20.90
C GLY A 167 10.36 -16.07 -20.01
N ALA A 168 11.41 -15.36 -20.42
CA ALA A 168 12.63 -15.18 -19.62
C ALA A 168 13.05 -13.71 -19.69
N THR A 169 13.31 -13.11 -18.54
CA THR A 169 13.87 -11.74 -18.44
C THR A 169 15.19 -11.80 -17.69
N VAL A 170 16.18 -11.04 -18.19
CA VAL A 170 17.42 -10.74 -17.48
C VAL A 170 17.57 -9.23 -17.36
N GLY A 171 18.03 -8.74 -16.20
CA GLY A 171 18.05 -7.31 -15.94
C GLY A 171 19.11 -6.87 -14.93
N SER A 172 19.02 -5.61 -14.52
CA SER A 172 19.89 -4.98 -13.54
C SER A 172 19.88 -5.76 -12.23
N TYR A 173 20.97 -5.70 -11.48
CA TYR A 173 21.12 -6.39 -10.19
C TYR A 173 20.92 -7.91 -10.28
N GLY A 174 21.43 -8.53 -11.35
CA GLY A 174 21.29 -9.98 -11.54
C GLY A 174 19.86 -10.46 -11.72
N GLN A 175 18.90 -9.57 -12.00
CA GLN A 175 17.50 -9.94 -12.14
C GLN A 175 17.31 -11.04 -13.16
N THR A 176 16.58 -12.08 -12.76
CA THR A 176 16.12 -13.18 -13.59
C THR A 176 14.65 -13.44 -13.33
N ILE A 177 13.80 -13.29 -14.35
CA ILE A 177 12.38 -13.62 -14.25
C ILE A 177 12.10 -14.75 -15.24
N LEU A 178 11.49 -15.83 -14.77
CA LEU A 178 10.99 -16.93 -15.58
C LEU A 178 9.47 -16.99 -15.43
N LYS A 179 8.75 -17.02 -16.55
CA LYS A 179 7.29 -17.18 -16.59
C LYS A 179 6.94 -18.30 -17.55
N GLY A 180 5.96 -19.12 -17.17
CA GLY A 180 5.46 -20.18 -18.03
C GLY A 180 3.96 -20.37 -17.87
N THR A 181 3.26 -20.61 -18.96
CA THR A 181 1.84 -20.93 -18.95
C THR A 181 1.55 -22.00 -19.99
N VAL A 182 0.59 -22.87 -19.69
CA VAL A 182 0.03 -23.86 -20.62
C VAL A 182 -1.47 -23.95 -20.42
N THR A 183 -2.20 -24.08 -21.50
CA THR A 183 -3.66 -24.29 -21.54
C THR A 183 -4.00 -25.38 -22.52
N ASN A 184 -5.06 -26.15 -22.26
CA ASN A 184 -5.59 -27.15 -23.17
C ASN A 184 -6.97 -27.64 -22.71
N ALA A 185 -7.69 -28.28 -23.64
CA ALA A 185 -8.83 -29.10 -23.31
C ALA A 185 -8.43 -30.35 -22.51
N LEU A 186 -9.26 -30.70 -21.54
CA LEU A 186 -9.29 -32.03 -20.92
C LEU A 186 -10.39 -32.91 -21.57
N THR A 187 -11.51 -32.29 -21.91
CA THR A 187 -12.65 -32.83 -22.63
C THR A 187 -13.30 -31.72 -23.44
N ASP A 188 -14.30 -32.03 -24.25
CA ASP A 188 -15.07 -31.03 -25.01
C ASP A 188 -15.77 -29.98 -24.10
N THR A 189 -15.90 -30.25 -22.82
CA THR A 189 -16.59 -29.38 -21.83
C THR A 189 -15.69 -29.00 -20.64
N ALA A 190 -14.39 -29.28 -20.73
CA ALA A 190 -13.44 -28.98 -19.66
C ALA A 190 -12.10 -28.55 -20.23
N SER A 191 -11.57 -27.44 -19.76
CA SER A 191 -10.24 -26.95 -20.08
C SER A 191 -9.48 -26.54 -18.82
N PHE A 192 -8.14 -26.52 -18.93
CA PHE A 192 -7.28 -26.07 -17.83
C PHE A 192 -6.27 -25.04 -18.30
N ARG A 193 -5.82 -24.22 -17.36
CA ARG A 193 -4.64 -23.37 -17.51
C ARG A 193 -3.76 -23.52 -16.26
N LEU A 194 -2.47 -23.77 -16.50
CA LEU A 194 -1.44 -23.79 -15.45
C LEU A 194 -0.45 -22.68 -15.75
N SER A 195 -0.17 -21.83 -14.76
CA SER A 195 0.78 -20.72 -14.85
C SER A 195 1.75 -20.76 -13.69
N ALA A 196 3.02 -20.47 -13.94
CA ALA A 196 4.06 -20.36 -12.92
C ALA A 196 5.01 -19.21 -13.23
N SER A 197 5.53 -18.59 -12.18
CA SER A 197 6.56 -17.55 -12.28
C SER A 197 7.62 -17.71 -11.18
N SER A 198 8.82 -17.23 -11.49
CA SER A 198 9.92 -17.02 -10.53
C SER A 198 10.60 -15.71 -10.89
N ASN A 199 10.87 -14.86 -9.89
CA ASN A 199 11.49 -13.57 -10.04
C ASN A 199 12.56 -13.40 -8.96
N GLN A 200 13.81 -13.39 -9.35
CA GLN A 200 14.97 -13.26 -8.47
C GLN A 200 15.80 -12.06 -8.90
N ALA A 201 16.26 -11.27 -7.93
CA ALA A 201 17.22 -10.19 -8.15
C ALA A 201 18.05 -9.97 -6.89
N ASP A 202 19.33 -9.65 -7.06
CA ASP A 202 20.16 -9.13 -5.97
C ASP A 202 19.61 -7.78 -5.50
N GLY A 203 19.89 -7.41 -4.24
CA GLY A 203 19.53 -6.10 -3.72
C GLY A 203 20.33 -4.98 -4.38
N TYR A 204 19.70 -3.83 -4.49
CA TYR A 204 20.35 -2.62 -5.02
C TYR A 204 21.07 -1.78 -3.95
N ALA A 205 20.97 -2.18 -2.68
CA ALA A 205 21.64 -1.53 -1.57
C ALA A 205 22.59 -2.52 -0.87
N THR A 206 23.57 -2.00 -0.12
CA THR A 206 24.60 -2.79 0.54
C THR A 206 24.53 -2.61 2.06
N ASN A 207 24.52 -3.71 2.80
CA ASN A 207 24.79 -3.70 4.23
C ASN A 207 26.30 -3.65 4.46
N LEU A 208 26.80 -2.54 4.99
CA LEU A 208 28.23 -2.33 5.24
C LEU A 208 28.77 -3.11 6.44
N THR A 209 27.89 -3.73 7.24
CA THR A 209 28.28 -4.56 8.39
C THR A 209 28.88 -5.89 7.94
N ASP A 210 28.30 -6.51 6.91
CA ASP A 210 28.68 -7.84 6.43
C ASP A 210 28.91 -7.94 4.91
N GLY A 211 28.61 -6.85 4.17
CA GLY A 211 28.70 -6.80 2.71
C GLY A 211 27.55 -7.46 1.97
N SER A 212 26.47 -7.85 2.64
CA SER A 212 25.27 -8.41 2.01
C SER A 212 24.50 -7.35 1.21
N SER A 213 23.68 -7.80 0.24
CA SER A 213 22.79 -6.93 -0.50
C SER A 213 21.43 -6.79 0.20
N LEU A 214 20.85 -5.61 0.16
CA LEU A 214 19.53 -5.28 0.71
C LEU A 214 18.57 -4.84 -0.40
N ASN A 215 17.27 -5.02 -0.16
CA ASN A 215 16.19 -4.70 -1.12
C ASN A 215 16.24 -5.58 -2.38
N GLY A 216 16.62 -6.84 -2.22
CA GLY A 216 16.55 -7.87 -3.25
C GLY A 216 15.13 -8.38 -3.49
N ARG A 217 14.99 -9.30 -4.45
CA ARG A 217 13.75 -10.01 -4.74
C ARG A 217 13.99 -11.51 -4.81
N ASP A 218 13.10 -12.28 -4.19
CA ASP A 218 12.97 -13.73 -4.38
C ASP A 218 11.49 -14.09 -4.26
N ARG A 219 10.83 -14.22 -5.42
CA ARG A 219 9.39 -14.45 -5.53
C ARG A 219 9.11 -15.63 -6.41
N SER A 220 8.11 -16.42 -6.04
CA SER A 220 7.57 -17.48 -6.87
C SER A 220 6.06 -17.55 -6.76
N ALA A 221 5.40 -17.91 -7.84
CA ALA A 221 3.96 -18.11 -7.87
C ALA A 221 3.59 -19.26 -8.81
N ILE A 222 2.54 -19.97 -8.44
CA ILE A 222 1.88 -20.97 -9.27
C ILE A 222 0.36 -20.80 -9.16
N ARG A 223 -0.33 -20.94 -10.31
CA ARG A 223 -1.77 -20.84 -10.39
C ARG A 223 -2.31 -21.87 -11.34
N ALA A 224 -3.25 -22.66 -10.86
CA ALA A 224 -3.98 -23.65 -11.64
C ALA A 224 -5.44 -23.24 -11.76
N GLN A 225 -5.99 -23.32 -12.95
CA GLN A 225 -7.39 -23.03 -13.26
C GLN A 225 -8.00 -24.21 -14.01
N LEU A 226 -9.23 -24.54 -13.65
CA LEU A 226 -10.07 -25.50 -14.33
C LEU A 226 -11.38 -24.81 -14.70
N LEU A 227 -11.73 -24.82 -15.97
CA LEU A 227 -13.00 -24.31 -16.50
C LEU A 227 -13.83 -25.52 -16.95
N LEU A 228 -15.05 -25.59 -16.44
CA LEU A 228 -16.02 -26.63 -16.76
C LEU A 228 -17.25 -25.97 -17.35
N GLU A 229 -17.70 -26.44 -18.50
CA GLU A 229 -18.88 -26.01 -19.25
C GLU A 229 -19.79 -27.20 -19.52
N PRO A 230 -20.40 -27.78 -18.46
CA PRO A 230 -21.22 -29.00 -18.59
C PRO A 230 -22.42 -28.84 -19.52
N SER A 231 -22.88 -27.62 -19.70
CA SER A 231 -23.94 -27.20 -20.63
C SER A 231 -23.73 -25.75 -21.09
N ASN A 232 -24.44 -25.33 -22.12
CA ASN A 232 -24.32 -23.97 -22.67
C ASN A 232 -24.74 -22.85 -21.70
N ASN A 233 -25.40 -23.21 -20.58
CA ASN A 233 -25.93 -22.27 -19.60
C ASN A 233 -25.29 -22.45 -18.20
N LEU A 234 -24.24 -23.25 -18.07
CA LEU A 234 -23.57 -23.47 -16.79
C LEU A 234 -22.06 -23.48 -16.98
N THR A 235 -21.41 -22.53 -16.32
CA THR A 235 -19.95 -22.45 -16.26
C THR A 235 -19.48 -22.59 -14.81
N VAL A 236 -18.47 -23.42 -14.58
CA VAL A 236 -17.83 -23.57 -13.27
C VAL A 236 -16.33 -23.36 -13.44
N ARG A 237 -15.77 -22.39 -12.72
CA ARG A 237 -14.36 -22.07 -12.69
C ARG A 237 -13.77 -22.38 -11.32
N VAL A 238 -12.78 -23.26 -11.29
CA VAL A 238 -12.03 -23.61 -10.05
C VAL A 238 -10.63 -23.06 -10.18
N ILE A 239 -10.16 -22.35 -9.16
CA ILE A 239 -8.84 -21.74 -9.13
C ILE A 239 -8.13 -22.15 -7.86
N ALA A 240 -6.89 -22.66 -7.98
CA ALA A 240 -5.97 -22.87 -6.88
C ALA A 240 -4.69 -22.09 -7.14
N ASP A 241 -4.22 -21.35 -6.14
CA ASP A 241 -3.00 -20.55 -6.24
C ASP A 241 -2.11 -20.67 -5.00
N TYR A 242 -0.82 -20.53 -5.23
CA TYR A 242 0.21 -20.45 -4.20
C TYR A 242 1.25 -19.42 -4.64
N ASN A 243 1.70 -18.59 -3.70
CA ASN A 243 2.82 -17.68 -3.90
C ASN A 243 3.72 -17.64 -2.66
N SER A 244 4.99 -17.33 -2.87
CA SER A 244 5.99 -17.17 -1.83
C SER A 244 6.92 -16.02 -2.19
N MET A 245 7.26 -15.22 -1.19
CA MET A 245 8.29 -14.19 -1.24
C MET A 245 9.24 -14.41 -0.06
N ASP A 246 10.54 -14.30 -0.31
CA ASP A 246 11.60 -14.39 0.71
C ASP A 246 12.66 -13.33 0.39
N GLU A 247 12.48 -12.13 0.94
CA GLU A 247 13.23 -10.94 0.55
C GLU A 247 14.02 -10.39 1.73
N GLU A 248 15.26 -10.01 1.50
CA GLU A 248 16.05 -9.22 2.44
C GLU A 248 15.73 -7.74 2.27
N CYS A 249 15.35 -7.07 3.34
CA CYS A 249 15.07 -5.64 3.38
C CYS A 249 15.83 -5.03 4.58
N CYS A 250 15.92 -3.82 4.82
CA CYS A 250 15.48 -2.63 4.12
C CYS A 250 16.59 -1.59 4.30
N VAL A 251 17.05 -0.94 3.24
CA VAL A 251 17.96 0.19 3.41
C VAL A 251 17.20 1.38 3.98
N ALA A 252 17.72 1.97 5.05
CA ALA A 252 17.26 3.25 5.57
C ALA A 252 18.41 4.26 5.54
N SER A 253 18.17 5.40 4.90
CA SER A 253 19.12 6.49 4.83
C SER A 253 18.94 7.45 6.01
N SER A 254 20.02 8.07 6.51
CA SER A 254 19.95 9.13 7.51
C SER A 254 19.62 10.48 6.86
N LEU A 255 18.54 11.11 7.32
CA LEU A 255 18.10 12.43 6.87
C LEU A 255 18.60 13.54 7.82
N VAL A 256 18.55 13.27 9.11
CA VAL A 256 18.97 14.19 10.18
C VAL A 256 19.53 13.37 11.34
N ASP A 257 20.74 13.73 11.76
CA ASP A 257 21.39 13.16 12.94
C ASP A 257 21.32 14.12 14.11
N GLY A 258 20.56 13.74 15.14
CA GLY A 258 20.52 14.39 16.42
C GLY A 258 21.68 13.94 17.34
N PHE A 259 21.66 14.43 18.57
CA PHE A 259 22.62 14.02 19.61
C PHE A 259 22.57 12.50 19.86
N THR A 260 21.40 11.91 19.84
CA THR A 260 21.19 10.47 20.06
C THR A 260 21.82 9.62 18.97
N SER A 261 21.70 10.01 17.69
CA SER A 261 22.39 9.34 16.58
C SER A 261 23.92 9.41 16.71
N GLN A 262 24.44 10.51 17.23
CA GLN A 262 25.88 10.62 17.49
C GLN A 262 26.35 9.65 18.59
N VAL A 263 25.51 9.41 19.60
CA VAL A 263 25.78 8.40 20.65
C VAL A 263 25.76 7.01 20.03
N THR A 264 24.74 6.70 19.22
CA THR A 264 24.65 5.42 18.48
C THR A 264 25.86 5.20 17.58
N ALA A 265 26.29 6.24 16.82
CA ALA A 265 27.50 6.20 16.00
C ALA A 265 28.77 5.91 16.83
N GLY A 266 28.89 6.54 18.01
CA GLY A 266 29.99 6.28 18.95
C GLY A 266 30.03 4.83 19.44
N LEU A 267 28.88 4.24 19.74
CA LEU A 267 28.74 2.84 20.14
C LEU A 267 29.06 1.87 18.99
N ALA A 268 28.58 2.15 17.78
CA ALA A 268 28.92 1.37 16.59
C ALA A 268 30.41 1.38 16.30
N MET A 269 31.06 2.57 16.38
CA MET A 269 32.53 2.71 16.21
C MET A 269 33.32 1.98 17.31
N ALA A 270 32.80 1.92 18.53
CA ALA A 270 33.43 1.15 19.60
C ALA A 270 33.42 -0.36 19.32
N ASN A 271 32.48 -0.86 18.55
CA ASN A 271 32.42 -2.24 18.04
C ASN A 271 33.23 -2.46 16.76
N GLY A 272 33.91 -1.43 16.25
CA GLY A 272 34.74 -1.52 15.03
C GLY A 272 33.98 -1.31 13.72
N TYR A 273 32.72 -0.88 13.77
CA TYR A 273 31.94 -0.54 12.60
C TYR A 273 31.95 0.96 12.31
N GLY A 274 31.54 1.33 11.11
CA GLY A 274 31.26 2.71 10.74
C GLY A 274 29.88 3.18 11.15
N TYR A 275 29.55 4.39 10.75
CA TYR A 275 28.22 4.95 10.81
C TYR A 275 27.94 5.66 9.48
N ALA A 276 26.73 5.47 8.94
CA ALA A 276 26.37 6.06 7.66
C ALA A 276 26.35 7.59 7.76
N ALA A 277 26.90 8.25 6.75
CA ALA A 277 26.82 9.71 6.63
C ALA A 277 25.36 10.14 6.35
N ILE A 278 25.04 11.38 6.67
CA ILE A 278 23.76 11.99 6.25
C ILE A 278 23.73 12.08 4.74
N ASP A 279 22.93 11.22 4.13
CA ASP A 279 22.64 11.18 2.70
C ASP A 279 21.23 10.63 2.52
N PRO A 280 20.25 11.46 2.08
CA PRO A 280 18.85 11.05 1.92
C PRO A 280 18.65 9.90 0.93
N PHE A 281 19.59 9.68 0.02
CA PHE A 281 19.48 8.70 -1.05
C PHE A 281 20.56 7.62 -0.96
N ALA A 282 21.24 7.51 0.21
CA ALA A 282 22.25 6.48 0.43
C ALA A 282 21.66 5.07 0.19
N ARG A 283 22.40 4.28 -0.55
CA ARG A 283 22.11 2.86 -0.81
C ARG A 283 23.10 1.97 -0.04
N GLU A 284 23.66 2.51 1.00
CA GLU A 284 24.55 1.83 1.93
C GLU A 284 24.01 2.06 3.34
N SER A 285 23.94 1.02 4.13
CA SER A 285 23.44 1.06 5.50
C SER A 285 24.30 0.16 6.37
N TYR A 286 24.41 0.49 7.63
CA TYR A 286 24.95 -0.41 8.64
C TYR A 286 23.79 -1.03 9.40
N GLN A 287 23.62 -2.34 9.32
CA GLN A 287 22.57 -3.06 10.02
C GLN A 287 23.15 -4.27 10.71
N ASN A 288 22.69 -4.51 11.93
CA ASN A 288 22.96 -5.71 12.69
C ASN A 288 21.71 -6.60 12.71
N ASP A 289 21.89 -7.88 12.51
CA ASP A 289 20.79 -8.83 12.41
C ASP A 289 20.38 -9.42 13.76
N SER A 290 21.24 -9.33 14.73
CA SER A 290 21.04 -9.77 16.12
C SER A 290 22.35 -9.59 16.89
N ALA A 291 22.29 -9.65 18.23
CA ALA A 291 23.47 -9.61 19.10
C ALA A 291 24.54 -10.68 18.78
N ASP A 292 24.18 -11.72 18.08
CA ASP A 292 25.07 -12.82 17.66
C ASP A 292 25.36 -12.84 16.14
N GLY A 293 24.86 -11.86 15.37
CA GLY A 293 25.08 -11.74 13.92
C GLY A 293 24.46 -12.85 13.08
N THR A 294 23.52 -13.63 13.63
CA THR A 294 22.99 -14.82 12.97
C THR A 294 21.67 -14.60 12.23
N LYS A 295 20.97 -13.49 12.50
CA LYS A 295 19.67 -13.20 11.90
C LYS A 295 19.77 -12.01 10.94
N ARG A 296 19.52 -12.23 9.67
CA ARG A 296 19.46 -11.19 8.64
C ARG A 296 18.09 -10.54 8.58
N PRO A 297 17.98 -9.27 8.18
CA PRO A 297 16.70 -8.66 7.87
C PRO A 297 15.94 -9.49 6.84
N ARG A 298 14.77 -9.99 7.18
CA ARG A 298 14.02 -10.92 6.36
C ARG A 298 12.55 -10.57 6.32
N ASN A 299 11.96 -10.66 5.13
CA ASN A 299 10.54 -10.54 4.89
C ASN A 299 10.07 -11.75 4.11
N GLN A 300 9.48 -12.72 4.82
CA GLN A 300 8.83 -13.88 4.20
C GLN A 300 7.33 -13.64 4.15
N LEU A 301 6.74 -13.85 2.99
CA LEU A 301 5.31 -13.84 2.80
C LEU A 301 4.90 -15.05 1.98
N THR A 302 3.89 -15.78 2.47
CA THR A 302 3.32 -16.93 1.76
C THR A 302 1.82 -16.72 1.62
N GLY A 303 1.28 -16.97 0.43
CA GLY A 303 -0.15 -16.94 0.16
C GLY A 303 -0.61 -18.22 -0.53
N LYS A 304 -1.76 -18.74 -0.14
CA LYS A 304 -2.40 -19.87 -0.80
C LYS A 304 -3.91 -19.67 -0.83
N GLY A 305 -4.56 -20.17 -1.87
CA GLY A 305 -6.00 -20.01 -2.00
C GLY A 305 -6.64 -21.05 -2.90
N LEU A 306 -7.91 -21.26 -2.63
CA LEU A 306 -8.82 -22.04 -3.46
C LEU A 306 -10.10 -21.24 -3.65
N SER A 307 -10.58 -21.11 -4.88
CA SER A 307 -11.88 -20.51 -5.16
C SER A 307 -12.66 -21.31 -6.19
N VAL A 308 -13.96 -21.24 -6.08
CA VAL A 308 -14.93 -21.84 -7.02
C VAL A 308 -15.92 -20.77 -7.39
N GLN A 309 -16.03 -20.47 -8.67
CA GLN A 309 -17.06 -19.63 -9.25
C GLN A 309 -18.02 -20.50 -10.05
N VAL A 310 -19.30 -20.28 -9.89
CA VAL A 310 -20.38 -20.91 -10.65
C VAL A 310 -21.23 -19.80 -11.28
N ASP A 311 -21.34 -19.80 -12.59
CA ASP A 311 -22.23 -18.93 -13.33
C ASP A 311 -23.28 -19.79 -14.03
N TRP A 312 -24.55 -19.55 -13.69
CA TRP A 312 -25.68 -20.31 -14.22
C TRP A 312 -26.71 -19.38 -14.83
N ASP A 313 -26.83 -19.48 -16.14
CA ASP A 313 -27.83 -18.72 -16.91
C ASP A 313 -29.22 -19.37 -16.78
N LEU A 314 -30.15 -18.61 -16.21
CA LEU A 314 -31.52 -18.99 -15.90
C LEU A 314 -32.55 -18.38 -16.86
N ASP A 315 -32.21 -18.04 -18.09
CA ASP A 315 -33.00 -17.32 -19.09
C ASP A 315 -33.31 -15.85 -18.70
N PHE A 316 -33.90 -15.60 -17.51
CA PHE A 316 -34.26 -14.25 -17.05
C PHE A 316 -33.15 -13.56 -16.23
N ALA A 317 -32.22 -14.33 -15.72
CA ALA A 317 -31.10 -13.82 -14.89
C ALA A 317 -29.94 -14.81 -14.88
N THR A 318 -28.73 -14.32 -14.68
CA THR A 318 -27.56 -15.14 -14.38
C THR A 318 -27.35 -15.23 -12.87
N PHE A 319 -27.37 -16.45 -12.35
CA PHE A 319 -26.96 -16.75 -10.99
C PHE A 319 -25.44 -16.90 -10.93
N THR A 320 -24.77 -16.09 -10.11
CA THR A 320 -23.34 -16.21 -9.85
C THR A 320 -23.10 -16.54 -8.39
N SER A 321 -22.24 -17.53 -8.12
CA SER A 321 -21.77 -17.87 -6.78
C SER A 321 -20.25 -17.92 -6.78
N ILE A 322 -19.57 -17.21 -5.87
CA ILE A 322 -18.12 -17.21 -5.70
C ILE A 322 -17.82 -17.61 -4.26
N THR A 323 -17.21 -18.77 -4.08
CA THR A 323 -16.74 -19.28 -2.76
C THR A 323 -15.23 -19.28 -2.76
N ALA A 324 -14.60 -18.73 -1.73
CA ALA A 324 -13.15 -18.74 -1.61
C ALA A 324 -12.69 -18.99 -0.17
N LYS A 325 -11.58 -19.72 -0.05
CA LYS A 325 -10.80 -19.87 1.18
C LYS A 325 -9.34 -19.51 0.88
N ARG A 326 -8.77 -18.63 1.72
CA ARG A 326 -7.38 -18.16 1.55
C ARG A 326 -6.67 -18.13 2.89
N ASN A 327 -5.37 -18.40 2.85
CA ASN A 327 -4.46 -18.18 3.98
C ASN A 327 -3.27 -17.35 3.48
N GLN A 328 -2.85 -16.41 4.29
CA GLN A 328 -1.64 -15.62 4.06
C GLN A 328 -0.83 -15.58 5.35
N THR A 329 0.45 -15.89 5.28
CA THR A 329 1.38 -15.75 6.41
C THR A 329 2.46 -14.74 6.07
N SER A 330 2.94 -14.02 7.07
CA SER A 330 4.08 -13.11 6.97
C SER A 330 4.97 -13.28 8.19
N GLU A 331 6.23 -13.61 8.00
CA GLU A 331 7.26 -13.62 9.04
C GLU A 331 8.31 -12.57 8.68
N THR A 332 8.59 -11.68 9.62
CA THR A 332 9.50 -10.57 9.36
C THR A 332 10.44 -10.34 10.54
N THR A 333 11.71 -10.18 10.21
CA THR A 333 12.74 -9.71 11.14
C THR A 333 13.47 -8.55 10.50
N PHE A 334 13.83 -7.54 11.27
CA PHE A 334 14.63 -6.42 10.78
C PHE A 334 15.34 -5.70 11.91
N ASP A 335 16.45 -5.03 11.60
CA ASP A 335 17.11 -4.12 12.50
C ASP A 335 16.28 -2.84 12.65
N ALA A 336 15.71 -2.61 13.82
CA ALA A 336 14.82 -1.48 14.05
C ALA A 336 15.56 -0.15 14.26
N ASP A 337 16.82 -0.17 14.68
CA ASP A 337 17.60 1.04 14.91
C ASP A 337 18.46 1.46 13.69
N PHE A 338 18.52 0.60 12.66
CA PHE A 338 19.23 0.84 11.39
C PHE A 338 20.69 1.24 11.57
N SER A 339 21.36 0.67 12.56
CA SER A 339 22.77 0.98 12.88
C SER A 339 23.57 -0.28 13.21
N ALA A 340 24.90 -0.16 13.22
CA ALA A 340 25.76 -1.24 13.70
C ALA A 340 25.91 -1.28 15.23
N ALA A 341 25.18 -0.44 15.95
CA ALA A 341 25.07 -0.54 17.40
C ALA A 341 23.98 -1.55 17.77
N ASP A 342 24.27 -2.45 18.70
CA ASP A 342 23.29 -3.44 19.18
C ASP A 342 22.36 -2.83 20.24
N LEU A 343 21.43 -1.94 19.79
CA LEU A 343 20.42 -1.33 20.66
C LEU A 343 19.19 -2.22 20.74
N VAL A 344 18.75 -2.79 19.61
CA VAL A 344 17.62 -3.72 19.50
C VAL A 344 18.14 -5.06 19.00
N ALA A 345 18.08 -6.09 19.86
CA ALA A 345 18.60 -7.42 19.53
C ALA A 345 17.68 -8.22 18.60
N GLU A 346 16.39 -8.04 18.70
CA GLU A 346 15.39 -8.67 17.85
C GLU A 346 14.20 -7.73 17.67
N ASN A 347 13.75 -7.58 16.43
CA ASN A 347 12.46 -7.02 16.09
C ASN A 347 11.79 -7.95 15.10
N ARG A 348 10.89 -8.80 15.61
CA ARG A 348 10.19 -9.83 14.87
C ARG A 348 8.69 -9.57 14.89
N ALA A 349 8.07 -9.76 13.75
CA ALA A 349 6.61 -9.77 13.65
C ALA A 349 6.17 -10.94 12.76
N ASP A 350 5.30 -11.78 13.29
CA ASP A 350 4.66 -12.88 12.59
C ASP A 350 3.17 -12.58 12.48
N GLN A 351 2.61 -12.81 11.31
CA GLN A 351 1.20 -12.56 11.02
C GLN A 351 0.62 -13.74 10.24
N GLU A 352 -0.58 -14.14 10.61
CA GLU A 352 -1.39 -15.08 9.85
C GLU A 352 -2.78 -14.52 9.63
N PHE A 353 -3.27 -14.67 8.41
CA PHE A 353 -4.59 -14.25 7.98
C PHE A 353 -5.29 -15.42 7.31
N ASP A 354 -6.28 -15.99 7.97
CA ASP A 354 -7.16 -17.00 7.40
C ASP A 354 -8.48 -16.35 7.00
N SER A 355 -8.90 -16.50 5.77
CA SER A 355 -10.16 -15.90 5.28
C SER A 355 -11.02 -16.91 4.54
N PHE A 356 -12.31 -16.81 4.78
CA PHE A 356 -13.36 -17.45 4.00
C PHE A 356 -14.30 -16.37 3.45
N SER A 357 -14.74 -16.51 2.20
CA SER A 357 -15.75 -15.61 1.63
C SER A 357 -16.72 -16.36 0.73
N GLN A 358 -17.96 -15.90 0.74
CA GLN A 358 -19.05 -16.37 -0.11
C GLN A 358 -19.81 -15.18 -0.67
N GLU A 359 -19.85 -15.06 -1.99
CA GLU A 359 -20.74 -14.15 -2.69
C GLU A 359 -21.81 -14.96 -3.44
N VAL A 360 -23.04 -14.50 -3.40
CA VAL A 360 -24.14 -15.03 -4.22
C VAL A 360 -24.87 -13.84 -4.81
N ARG A 361 -25.09 -13.83 -6.12
CA ARG A 361 -25.85 -12.77 -6.78
C ARG A 361 -26.71 -13.29 -7.93
N LEU A 362 -27.76 -12.58 -8.22
CA LEU A 362 -28.60 -12.71 -9.40
C LEU A 362 -28.52 -11.41 -10.20
N THR A 363 -28.23 -11.52 -11.49
CA THR A 363 -28.11 -10.39 -12.42
C THR A 363 -29.05 -10.60 -13.58
N SER A 364 -29.91 -9.62 -13.89
CA SER A 364 -30.88 -9.71 -14.98
C SER A 364 -30.19 -9.88 -16.34
N ASN A 365 -30.79 -10.69 -17.24
CA ASN A 365 -30.32 -10.98 -18.60
C ASN A 365 -31.15 -10.33 -19.70
N GLY A 366 -32.21 -9.57 -19.40
CA GLY A 366 -33.10 -9.03 -20.42
C GLY A 366 -32.57 -7.74 -21.05
N ASP A 367 -33.00 -7.47 -22.29
CA ASP A 367 -32.80 -6.20 -23.02
C ASP A 367 -33.89 -5.15 -22.69
N GLY A 368 -34.60 -5.33 -21.58
CA GLY A 368 -35.67 -4.42 -21.15
C GLY A 368 -35.13 -3.14 -20.52
N PRO A 369 -35.98 -2.12 -20.34
CA PRO A 369 -35.58 -0.82 -19.81
C PRO A 369 -35.12 -0.88 -18.32
N MET A 370 -35.24 -2.01 -17.67
CA MET A 370 -34.84 -2.24 -16.29
C MET A 370 -33.84 -3.38 -16.22
N GLN A 371 -32.65 -3.05 -15.83
CA GLN A 371 -31.59 -3.98 -15.46
C GLN A 371 -31.46 -3.99 -13.96
N TRP A 372 -31.24 -5.16 -13.35
CA TRP A 372 -31.15 -5.25 -11.90
C TRP A 372 -30.09 -6.30 -11.48
N MET A 373 -29.55 -6.11 -10.31
CA MET A 373 -28.71 -7.05 -9.62
C MET A 373 -29.11 -7.08 -8.14
N VAL A 374 -29.12 -8.25 -7.54
CA VAL A 374 -29.31 -8.43 -6.09
C VAL A 374 -28.39 -9.53 -5.62
N GLY A 375 -27.80 -9.35 -4.44
CA GLY A 375 -26.88 -10.34 -3.90
C GLY A 375 -26.62 -10.21 -2.41
N GLY A 376 -25.88 -11.17 -1.90
CA GLY A 376 -25.36 -11.19 -0.54
C GLY A 376 -23.91 -11.61 -0.54
N TYR A 377 -23.17 -11.08 0.42
CA TYR A 377 -21.77 -11.40 0.66
C TYR A 377 -21.56 -11.71 2.14
N TYR A 378 -20.83 -12.78 2.41
CA TYR A 378 -20.35 -13.15 3.74
C TYR A 378 -18.85 -13.32 3.71
N ALA A 379 -18.18 -12.81 4.72
CA ALA A 379 -16.75 -13.00 4.91
C ALA A 379 -16.41 -13.23 6.38
N GLU A 380 -15.44 -14.10 6.61
CA GLU A 380 -14.81 -14.37 7.89
C GLU A 380 -13.30 -14.21 7.73
N LEU A 381 -12.67 -13.50 8.67
CA LEU A 381 -11.24 -13.25 8.67
C LEU A 381 -10.72 -13.46 10.09
N ASP A 382 -9.85 -14.45 10.25
CA ASP A 382 -9.07 -14.66 11.45
C ASP A 382 -7.68 -14.04 11.26
N VAL A 383 -7.25 -13.29 12.27
CA VAL A 383 -5.93 -12.64 12.29
C VAL A 383 -5.20 -13.08 13.55
N ASP A 384 -4.03 -13.68 13.37
CA ASP A 384 -3.08 -13.93 14.43
C ASP A 384 -1.85 -13.05 14.23
N GLN A 385 -1.52 -12.26 15.25
CA GLN A 385 -0.37 -11.36 15.25
C GLN A 385 0.52 -11.66 16.45
N PHE A 386 1.82 -11.83 16.20
CA PHE A 386 2.84 -11.94 17.23
C PHE A 386 3.96 -10.93 16.97
N ASN A 387 4.34 -10.16 18.00
CA ASN A 387 5.49 -9.27 17.96
C ASN A 387 6.44 -9.58 19.10
N ASN A 388 7.75 -9.52 18.81
CA ASN A 388 8.82 -9.62 19.79
C ASN A 388 9.85 -8.54 19.48
N VAL A 389 10.13 -7.65 20.46
CA VAL A 389 11.13 -6.60 20.33
C VAL A 389 11.99 -6.61 21.61
N THR A 390 13.23 -7.02 21.49
CA THR A 390 14.11 -7.17 22.63
C THR A 390 15.33 -6.25 22.60
N PHE A 391 15.80 -5.89 23.77
CA PHE A 391 16.93 -5.01 23.96
C PHE A 391 18.24 -5.71 23.60
N GLY A 392 19.11 -4.96 22.95
CA GLY A 392 20.49 -5.35 22.66
C GLY A 392 21.47 -5.03 23.80
N THR A 393 22.68 -5.48 23.62
CA THR A 393 23.76 -5.36 24.65
C THR A 393 24.23 -3.91 24.84
N GLN A 394 23.99 -3.04 23.87
CA GLN A 394 24.41 -1.64 23.91
C GLN A 394 23.29 -0.66 24.31
N LEU A 395 22.07 -1.13 24.57
CA LEU A 395 20.99 -0.23 24.98
C LEU A 395 21.22 0.38 26.36
N TYR A 396 21.74 -0.40 27.34
CA TYR A 396 22.09 0.15 28.63
C TYR A 396 23.14 1.27 28.54
N PRO A 397 24.33 1.08 27.92
CA PRO A 397 25.30 2.16 27.77
C PRO A 397 24.77 3.34 26.96
N PHE A 398 23.92 3.11 25.95
CA PHE A 398 23.24 4.18 25.23
C PHE A 398 22.38 5.03 26.17
N ALA A 399 21.48 4.40 26.92
CA ALA A 399 20.60 5.07 27.88
C ALA A 399 21.43 5.80 28.97
N ASP A 400 22.51 5.19 29.47
CA ASP A 400 23.35 5.79 30.51
C ASP A 400 24.02 7.09 30.00
N ILE A 401 24.55 7.10 28.80
CA ILE A 401 25.11 8.31 28.17
C ILE A 401 24.07 9.42 28.09
N LEU A 402 22.85 9.10 27.63
CA LEU A 402 21.77 10.08 27.47
C LEU A 402 21.26 10.62 28.81
N VAL A 403 21.00 9.75 29.78
CA VAL A 403 20.58 10.14 31.12
C VAL A 403 21.67 10.98 31.80
N THR A 404 22.90 10.58 31.70
CA THR A 404 24.06 11.34 32.27
C THR A 404 24.14 12.75 31.67
N ALA A 405 24.02 12.86 30.35
CA ALA A 405 24.03 14.16 29.66
C ALA A 405 22.84 15.02 30.07
N GLY A 406 21.62 14.44 30.15
CA GLY A 406 20.42 15.13 30.63
C GLY A 406 20.53 15.63 32.06
N LEU A 407 21.04 14.82 32.98
CA LEU A 407 21.28 15.22 34.35
C LEU A 407 22.39 16.27 34.48
N ALA A 408 23.45 16.16 33.68
CA ALA A 408 24.52 17.16 33.59
C ALA A 408 23.96 18.53 33.14
N ALA A 409 23.09 18.54 32.15
CA ALA A 409 22.44 19.78 31.74
C ALA A 409 21.50 20.34 32.83
N ALA A 410 20.77 19.48 33.54
CA ALA A 410 19.85 19.90 34.60
C ALA A 410 20.56 20.42 35.86
N PHE A 411 21.63 19.78 36.29
CA PHE A 411 22.37 20.16 37.50
C PHE A 411 23.53 21.17 37.23
N GLY A 412 23.89 21.40 35.95
CA GLY A 412 24.96 22.30 35.59
C GLY A 412 26.28 21.97 36.30
N PRO A 413 26.96 22.96 36.89
CA PRO A 413 28.27 22.75 37.59
C PRO A 413 28.21 21.77 38.79
N ALA A 414 27.02 21.48 39.32
CA ALA A 414 26.86 20.53 40.44
C ALA A 414 26.74 19.07 39.97
N ALA A 415 26.65 18.82 38.67
CA ALA A 415 26.42 17.48 38.12
C ALA A 415 27.47 16.47 38.53
N GLU A 416 28.77 16.85 38.51
CA GLU A 416 29.87 15.98 38.93
C GLU A 416 29.74 15.54 40.39
N ALA A 417 29.43 16.47 41.29
CA ALA A 417 29.23 16.17 42.71
C ALA A 417 28.00 15.28 42.96
N VAL A 418 26.94 15.41 42.15
CA VAL A 418 25.69 14.61 42.22
C VAL A 418 25.93 13.19 41.69
N LEU A 419 26.65 13.03 40.62
CA LEU A 419 26.89 11.74 39.95
C LEU A 419 28.07 10.96 40.51
N ALA A 420 29.07 11.61 41.13
CA ALA A 420 30.24 10.94 41.70
C ALA A 420 29.91 9.79 42.68
N PRO A 421 28.91 9.91 43.59
CA PRO A 421 28.54 8.81 44.50
C PRO A 421 28.01 7.55 43.79
N VAL A 422 27.53 7.67 42.58
CA VAL A 422 26.96 6.60 41.77
C VAL A 422 27.87 6.20 40.61
N GLY A 423 29.17 6.51 40.71
CA GLY A 423 30.19 6.16 39.73
C GLY A 423 30.10 6.97 38.42
N GLY A 424 29.51 8.15 38.43
CA GLY A 424 29.37 9.01 37.26
C GLY A 424 28.25 8.62 36.30
N SER A 425 27.48 7.58 36.59
CA SER A 425 26.41 7.04 35.74
C SER A 425 25.06 7.67 36.06
N GLY A 426 24.41 8.19 35.05
CA GLY A 426 23.07 8.76 35.18
C GLY A 426 21.98 7.70 35.46
N VAL A 427 22.08 6.52 34.85
CA VAL A 427 21.16 5.41 35.11
C VAL A 427 21.32 4.87 36.53
N ASN A 428 22.55 4.78 37.04
CA ASN A 428 22.75 4.44 38.44
C ASN A 428 22.15 5.49 39.40
N TYR A 429 22.26 6.77 39.08
CA TYR A 429 21.62 7.84 39.85
C TYR A 429 20.10 7.67 39.88
N ILE A 430 19.47 7.42 38.75
CA ILE A 430 18.03 7.16 38.67
C ILE A 430 17.67 5.91 39.47
N GLY A 431 18.38 4.79 39.30
CA GLY A 431 18.16 3.55 40.04
C GLY A 431 18.25 3.75 41.57
N ALA A 432 19.22 4.51 42.04
CA ALA A 432 19.40 4.87 43.44
C ALA A 432 18.26 5.80 43.92
N ALA A 433 17.90 6.83 43.15
CA ALA A 433 16.87 7.79 43.51
C ALA A 433 15.48 7.14 43.67
N PHE A 434 15.16 6.16 42.86
CA PHE A 434 13.92 5.37 42.93
C PHE A 434 14.05 4.12 43.83
N GLY A 435 15.22 3.82 44.38
CA GLY A 435 15.45 2.68 45.30
C GLY A 435 15.38 1.30 44.62
N VAL A 436 15.57 1.24 43.29
CA VAL A 436 15.44 0.01 42.47
C VAL A 436 16.75 -0.76 42.40
N CYS A 437 17.87 -0.07 42.18
CA CYS A 437 19.18 -0.66 42.06
C CYS A 437 20.27 0.29 42.64
N PHE A 438 21.51 -0.14 42.66
CA PHE A 438 22.69 0.54 43.16
C PHE A 438 22.72 0.68 44.73
N VAL A 439 21.63 1.16 45.34
CA VAL A 439 21.53 1.32 46.82
C VAL A 439 21.52 -0.01 47.58
N ASN A 440 21.14 -1.10 46.92
CA ASN A 440 21.06 -2.45 47.53
C ASN A 440 22.21 -3.35 47.07
N GLY A 441 23.28 -2.80 46.49
CA GLY A 441 24.42 -3.55 45.95
C GLY A 441 24.11 -4.31 44.66
N VAL A 442 22.94 -4.07 44.03
CA VAL A 442 22.57 -4.60 42.70
C VAL A 442 23.01 -3.58 41.65
N ALA A 443 23.79 -4.01 40.66
CA ALA A 443 24.16 -3.13 39.55
C ALA A 443 22.92 -2.77 38.73
N CYS A 444 22.81 -1.52 38.30
CA CYS A 444 21.65 -1.11 37.49
C CYS A 444 21.65 -1.74 36.09
N SER A 445 22.82 -2.14 35.57
CA SER A 445 22.94 -2.96 34.36
C SER A 445 22.31 -4.36 34.47
N ASP A 446 22.09 -4.85 35.71
CA ASP A 446 21.46 -6.15 35.96
C ASP A 446 19.93 -6.02 36.17
N VAL A 447 19.39 -4.81 36.00
CA VAL A 447 17.97 -4.51 36.25
C VAL A 447 17.33 -3.78 35.07
N PHE A 448 18.01 -2.76 34.53
CA PHE A 448 17.51 -1.92 33.47
C PHE A 448 18.10 -2.31 32.13
N TYR A 449 17.24 -2.35 31.09
CA TYR A 449 17.64 -2.65 29.71
C TYR A 449 18.42 -3.95 29.57
N LEU A 450 17.98 -4.99 30.26
CA LEU A 450 18.65 -6.30 30.17
C LEU A 450 18.56 -6.85 28.75
N PRO A 451 19.70 -7.27 28.16
CA PRO A 451 19.67 -7.89 26.84
C PRO A 451 18.69 -9.07 26.75
N GLY A 452 17.91 -9.11 25.68
CA GLY A 452 16.86 -10.11 25.48
C GLY A 452 15.56 -9.87 26.28
N THR A 453 15.49 -8.78 27.09
CA THR A 453 14.20 -8.31 27.66
C THR A 453 13.60 -7.19 26.81
N GLY A 454 12.52 -6.58 27.25
CA GLY A 454 11.78 -5.56 26.53
C GLY A 454 10.36 -6.05 26.29
N LEU A 455 9.87 -5.98 25.05
CA LEU A 455 8.63 -6.59 24.62
C LEU A 455 8.92 -8.05 24.24
N GLN A 456 8.70 -8.96 25.18
CA GLN A 456 8.97 -10.38 24.96
C GLN A 456 7.83 -11.12 24.25
N GLN A 457 6.63 -10.57 24.31
CA GLN A 457 5.46 -11.13 23.63
C GLN A 457 4.41 -10.03 23.47
N ALA A 458 3.94 -9.83 22.24
CA ALA A 458 2.70 -9.12 21.97
C ALA A 458 1.87 -9.98 21.02
N ALA A 459 1.01 -10.81 21.57
CA ALA A 459 0.12 -11.67 20.82
C ALA A 459 -1.27 -11.04 20.76
N TYR A 460 -1.82 -10.97 19.56
CA TYR A 460 -3.17 -10.49 19.32
C TYR A 460 -3.87 -11.47 18.39
N THR A 461 -5.11 -11.82 18.74
CA THR A 461 -6.01 -12.54 17.85
C THR A 461 -7.23 -11.68 17.56
N MET A 462 -7.70 -11.68 16.32
CA MET A 462 -8.93 -11.01 15.93
C MET A 462 -9.74 -11.92 15.02
N GLU A 463 -10.97 -12.23 15.43
CA GLU A 463 -11.98 -12.82 14.55
C GLU A 463 -12.88 -11.72 14.02
N ASN A 464 -13.00 -11.59 12.70
CA ASN A 464 -13.87 -10.62 12.05
C ASN A 464 -14.90 -11.33 11.18
N LYS A 465 -16.18 -11.08 11.42
CA LYS A 465 -17.31 -11.58 10.61
C LYS A 465 -18.07 -10.43 10.00
N SER A 466 -18.25 -10.48 8.69
CA SER A 466 -18.95 -9.45 7.93
C SER A 466 -20.02 -10.05 7.05
N SER A 467 -21.21 -9.44 7.04
CA SER A 467 -22.31 -9.81 6.17
C SER A 467 -22.81 -8.58 5.43
N SER A 468 -23.04 -8.68 4.12
CA SER A 468 -23.66 -7.60 3.35
C SER A 468 -24.79 -8.12 2.47
N PHE A 469 -25.82 -7.28 2.30
CA PHE A 469 -26.89 -7.47 1.31
C PHE A 469 -26.91 -6.26 0.40
N PHE A 470 -26.84 -6.49 -0.90
CA PHE A 470 -26.78 -5.41 -1.88
C PHE A 470 -27.76 -5.62 -3.02
N GLY A 471 -28.16 -4.51 -3.62
CA GLY A 471 -28.95 -4.50 -4.83
C GLY A 471 -28.71 -3.22 -5.62
N GLN A 472 -28.82 -3.34 -6.93
CA GLN A 472 -28.75 -2.21 -7.87
C GLN A 472 -29.80 -2.38 -8.94
N VAL A 473 -30.41 -1.28 -9.32
CA VAL A 473 -31.33 -1.19 -10.45
C VAL A 473 -30.86 -0.07 -11.37
N ASP A 474 -30.72 -0.37 -12.65
CA ASP A 474 -30.50 0.58 -13.71
C ASP A 474 -31.82 0.63 -14.51
N TYR A 475 -32.39 1.83 -14.65
CA TYR A 475 -33.68 2.03 -15.31
C TYR A 475 -33.57 3.09 -16.39
N ASP A 476 -33.90 2.73 -17.62
CA ASP A 476 -33.95 3.64 -18.76
C ASP A 476 -35.21 4.51 -18.68
N LEU A 477 -35.02 5.75 -18.23
CA LEU A 477 -36.10 6.76 -18.18
C LEU A 477 -36.49 7.23 -19.59
N ALA A 478 -35.55 7.14 -20.53
CA ALA A 478 -35.71 7.39 -21.96
C ALA A 478 -34.61 6.63 -22.71
N ASP A 479 -34.69 6.53 -24.04
CA ASP A 479 -33.70 5.82 -24.88
C ASP A 479 -32.25 6.30 -24.67
N ASN A 480 -32.06 7.51 -24.15
CA ASN A 480 -30.77 8.13 -23.92
C ASN A 480 -30.56 8.60 -22.48
N LEU A 481 -31.38 8.16 -21.53
CA LEU A 481 -31.31 8.59 -20.14
C LEU A 481 -31.52 7.42 -19.19
N THR A 482 -30.49 6.98 -18.51
CA THR A 482 -30.52 5.88 -17.55
C THR A 482 -30.31 6.41 -16.11
N ALA A 483 -31.16 5.97 -15.18
CA ALA A 483 -31.02 6.22 -13.76
C ALA A 483 -30.58 4.94 -13.05
N THR A 484 -29.55 5.03 -12.22
CA THR A 484 -29.07 3.95 -11.37
C THR A 484 -29.39 4.24 -9.91
N PHE A 485 -29.93 3.24 -9.22
CA PHE A 485 -30.13 3.23 -7.78
C PHE A 485 -29.55 1.95 -7.19
N GLY A 486 -28.56 2.08 -6.30
CA GLY A 486 -27.95 0.96 -5.60
C GLY A 486 -27.94 1.18 -4.09
N LEU A 487 -28.07 0.09 -3.35
CA LEU A 487 -27.98 0.04 -1.89
C LEU A 487 -27.15 -1.16 -1.45
N ASN A 488 -26.43 -1.01 -0.34
CA ASN A 488 -25.76 -2.10 0.38
C ASN A 488 -25.87 -1.85 1.88
N TYR A 489 -26.36 -2.83 2.60
CA TYR A 489 -26.29 -2.87 4.05
C TYR A 489 -25.21 -3.86 4.48
N THR A 490 -24.28 -3.40 5.30
CA THR A 490 -23.18 -4.19 5.85
C THR A 490 -23.25 -4.20 7.37
N ASP A 491 -23.13 -5.38 7.99
CA ASP A 491 -22.93 -5.62 9.42
C ASP A 491 -21.55 -6.25 9.59
N ASP A 492 -20.71 -5.67 10.45
CA ASP A 492 -19.32 -6.09 10.72
C ASP A 492 -19.07 -6.24 12.21
N LYS A 493 -18.53 -7.39 12.60
CA LYS A 493 -18.23 -7.73 14.00
C LYS A 493 -16.81 -8.20 14.14
N LYS A 494 -16.13 -7.67 15.17
CA LYS A 494 -14.74 -8.03 15.49
C LYS A 494 -14.64 -8.43 16.96
N ASP A 495 -14.11 -9.62 17.20
CA ASP A 495 -13.71 -10.11 18.53
C ASP A 495 -12.19 -10.07 18.62
N VAL A 496 -11.65 -9.35 19.61
CA VAL A 496 -10.21 -9.14 19.77
C VAL A 496 -9.76 -9.63 21.14
N VAL A 497 -8.68 -10.41 21.15
CA VAL A 497 -7.98 -10.84 22.37
C VAL A 497 -6.53 -10.41 22.30
N SER A 498 -5.98 -9.87 23.38
CA SER A 498 -4.58 -9.48 23.49
C SER A 498 -3.89 -10.15 24.68
N ASP A 499 -2.65 -10.60 24.46
CA ASP A 499 -1.76 -11.15 25.51
C ASP A 499 -0.35 -10.59 25.27
N VAL A 500 0.11 -9.68 26.13
CA VAL A 500 1.40 -9.00 25.96
C VAL A 500 2.22 -9.03 27.24
N ILE A 501 3.49 -9.39 27.10
CA ILE A 501 4.46 -9.45 28.18
C ILE A 501 5.55 -8.42 27.91
N VAL A 502 5.66 -7.43 28.80
CA VAL A 502 6.71 -6.42 28.77
C VAL A 502 7.60 -6.57 29.99
N VAL A 503 8.91 -6.69 29.76
CA VAL A 503 9.93 -6.75 30.81
C VAL A 503 10.88 -5.57 30.62
N ASP A 504 10.48 -4.41 31.16
CA ASP A 504 11.26 -3.18 31.15
C ASP A 504 11.09 -2.45 32.51
N ALA A 505 12.02 -2.69 33.40
CA ALA A 505 12.00 -2.08 34.75
C ALA A 505 12.22 -0.56 34.72
N PHE A 506 12.91 -0.02 33.69
CA PHE A 506 13.12 1.42 33.55
C PHE A 506 11.85 2.13 33.07
N ALA A 507 11.10 1.49 32.19
CA ALA A 507 9.83 2.01 31.71
C ALA A 507 8.75 2.09 32.81
N ALA A 508 8.88 1.28 33.87
CA ALA A 508 7.96 1.30 35.01
C ALA A 508 8.19 2.47 35.98
N LEU A 509 9.24 3.26 35.81
CA LEU A 509 9.57 4.37 36.72
C LEU A 509 8.62 5.58 36.49
N PRO A 510 8.12 6.24 37.56
CA PRO A 510 7.12 7.32 37.46
C PRO A 510 7.79 8.68 37.20
N PHE A 511 8.47 8.83 36.05
CA PHE A 511 9.24 10.03 35.72
C PHE A 511 8.41 11.32 35.66
N GLU A 512 7.22 11.28 35.12
CA GLU A 512 6.34 12.46 35.05
C GLU A 512 5.99 12.97 36.47
N ALA A 513 5.62 12.06 37.36
CA ALA A 513 5.31 12.39 38.76
C ALA A 513 6.53 12.89 39.57
N ALA A 514 7.72 12.48 39.15
CA ALA A 514 9.01 12.90 39.75
C ALA A 514 9.57 14.19 39.13
N GLY A 515 8.93 14.81 38.16
CA GLY A 515 9.42 15.99 37.45
C GLY A 515 10.57 15.68 36.47
N LEU A 516 10.75 14.42 36.10
CA LEU A 516 11.77 13.91 35.17
C LEU A 516 11.18 13.57 33.80
N GLY A 517 10.13 14.27 33.37
CA GLY A 517 9.42 14.00 32.12
C GLY A 517 10.32 13.97 30.86
N ALA A 518 11.45 14.68 30.88
CA ALA A 518 12.45 14.63 29.80
C ALA A 518 13.06 13.22 29.59
N LEU A 519 13.00 12.32 30.58
CA LEU A 519 13.50 10.95 30.48
C LEU A 519 12.44 9.95 29.96
N THR A 520 11.21 10.39 29.75
CA THR A 520 10.14 9.50 29.25
C THR A 520 10.41 8.97 27.83
N GLY A 521 11.20 9.68 27.04
CA GLY A 521 11.66 9.21 25.71
C GLY A 521 12.56 7.97 25.74
N LEU A 522 13.10 7.62 26.93
CA LEU A 522 13.90 6.39 27.16
C LEU A 522 13.08 5.24 27.75
N GLN A 523 11.79 5.44 28.00
CA GLN A 523 10.83 4.40 28.40
C GLN A 523 10.22 3.79 27.13
N PHE A 524 10.93 2.87 26.48
CA PHE A 524 10.55 2.34 25.16
C PHE A 524 9.24 1.55 25.19
N PHE A 525 9.03 0.72 26.21
CA PHE A 525 7.83 -0.09 26.37
C PHE A 525 7.21 0.23 27.72
N LYS A 526 6.40 1.27 27.78
CA LYS A 526 5.66 1.57 29.02
C LYS A 526 4.73 0.40 29.34
N PRO A 527 4.78 -0.13 30.57
CA PRO A 527 3.81 -1.12 30.98
C PRO A 527 2.42 -0.48 30.93
N PHE A 528 1.49 -1.12 30.24
CA PHE A 528 0.09 -0.74 30.28
C PHE A 528 -0.43 -0.89 31.70
N THR A 529 -1.22 0.06 32.18
CA THR A 529 -1.75 0.05 33.54
C THR A 529 -2.76 -1.08 33.79
N ASN A 530 -3.31 -1.67 32.73
CA ASN A 530 -4.29 -2.76 32.73
C ASN A 530 -3.87 -3.84 31.74
N TYR A 531 -2.95 -4.71 32.14
CA TYR A 531 -2.41 -5.71 31.22
C TYR A 531 -2.56 -7.14 31.80
N PRO A 532 -2.97 -8.21 31.06
CA PRO A 532 -3.63 -8.10 29.75
C PRO A 532 -4.82 -7.17 29.86
N ASN A 533 -5.00 -6.35 28.85
CA ASN A 533 -5.96 -5.27 28.91
C ASN A 533 -7.38 -5.83 28.70
N ALA A 534 -8.11 -6.06 29.78
CA ALA A 534 -9.49 -6.52 29.68
C ALA A 534 -10.41 -5.50 28.98
N ASP A 535 -9.99 -4.22 28.93
CA ASP A 535 -10.70 -3.15 28.21
C ASP A 535 -10.36 -3.10 26.72
N GLU A 536 -9.37 -3.88 26.27
CA GLU A 536 -8.90 -3.96 24.88
C GLU A 536 -9.12 -5.31 24.25
N SER A 537 -9.43 -6.32 25.02
CA SER A 537 -10.10 -7.53 24.57
C SER A 537 -11.58 -7.21 24.55
N GLY A 538 -12.21 -7.20 23.40
CA GLY A 538 -13.59 -6.82 23.32
C GLY A 538 -14.24 -7.09 21.99
N GLU A 539 -15.54 -6.97 22.01
CA GLU A 539 -16.36 -7.02 20.81
C GLU A 539 -16.54 -5.61 20.26
N PHE A 540 -16.33 -5.45 18.96
CA PHE A 540 -16.50 -4.20 18.22
C PHE A 540 -17.50 -4.46 17.11
N ASP A 541 -18.63 -3.77 17.15
CA ASP A 541 -19.68 -3.87 16.14
C ASP A 541 -19.79 -2.57 15.35
N SER A 542 -19.97 -2.68 14.05
CA SER A 542 -20.28 -1.55 13.17
C SER A 542 -21.17 -1.98 12.02
N ASP A 543 -22.12 -1.15 11.66
CA ASP A 543 -22.99 -1.36 10.50
C ASP A 543 -23.17 -0.06 9.72
N ASP A 544 -23.42 -0.19 8.43
CA ASP A 544 -23.69 0.96 7.56
C ASP A 544 -24.60 0.61 6.37
N LEU A 545 -25.31 1.63 5.90
CA LEU A 545 -26.13 1.58 4.69
C LEU A 545 -25.54 2.49 3.62
N THR A 546 -24.73 1.94 2.73
CA THR A 546 -24.18 2.67 1.61
C THR A 546 -25.12 2.70 0.40
N HIS A 547 -24.96 3.73 -0.44
CA HIS A 547 -25.79 3.88 -1.64
C HIS A 547 -25.01 4.44 -2.83
N THR A 548 -25.55 4.20 -4.01
CA THR A 548 -25.17 4.85 -5.26
C THR A 548 -26.40 5.38 -5.96
N LEU A 549 -26.40 6.66 -6.28
CA LEU A 549 -27.38 7.33 -7.12
C LEU A 549 -26.67 7.87 -8.34
N ARG A 550 -27.13 7.52 -9.55
CA ARG A 550 -26.49 7.98 -10.77
C ARG A 550 -27.53 8.30 -11.84
N LEU A 551 -27.23 9.31 -12.63
CA LEU A 551 -27.98 9.64 -13.83
C LEU A 551 -26.96 9.73 -14.98
N ALA A 552 -27.16 8.92 -16.02
CA ALA A 552 -26.33 8.90 -17.22
C ALA A 552 -27.15 9.37 -18.42
N TYR A 553 -26.61 10.31 -19.17
CA TYR A 553 -27.23 10.87 -20.36
C TYR A 553 -26.33 10.67 -21.59
N SER A 554 -26.77 9.83 -22.52
CA SER A 554 -26.12 9.60 -23.81
C SER A 554 -26.58 10.66 -24.82
N ALA A 555 -25.75 11.69 -25.03
CA ALA A 555 -26.07 12.78 -25.95
C ALA A 555 -26.10 12.30 -27.42
N ASN A 556 -25.33 11.29 -27.73
CA ASN A 556 -25.28 10.50 -28.97
C ASN A 556 -24.56 9.16 -28.68
N GLU A 557 -24.38 8.32 -29.72
CA GLU A 557 -23.74 7.00 -29.60
C GLU A 557 -22.28 7.08 -29.07
N ASP A 558 -21.60 8.22 -29.21
CA ASP A 558 -20.20 8.40 -28.85
C ASP A 558 -19.97 9.24 -27.59
N THR A 559 -21.01 9.82 -26.99
CA THR A 559 -20.86 10.81 -25.92
C THR A 559 -21.85 10.58 -24.80
N THR A 560 -21.34 10.23 -23.62
CA THR A 560 -22.11 10.06 -22.40
C THR A 560 -21.67 11.04 -21.33
N PHE A 561 -22.63 11.73 -20.70
CA PHE A 561 -22.45 12.53 -19.50
C PHE A 561 -23.10 11.81 -18.33
N TYR A 562 -22.50 11.91 -17.14
CA TYR A 562 -23.11 11.35 -15.95
C TYR A 562 -22.90 12.24 -14.73
N VAL A 563 -23.80 12.13 -13.78
CA VAL A 563 -23.65 12.63 -12.42
C VAL A 563 -23.92 11.48 -11.47
N SER A 564 -23.06 11.32 -10.45
CA SER A 564 -23.24 10.28 -9.45
C SER A 564 -22.99 10.81 -8.05
N HIS A 565 -23.75 10.29 -7.09
CA HIS A 565 -23.52 10.42 -5.67
C HIS A 565 -23.36 9.03 -5.08
N SER A 566 -22.24 8.75 -4.45
CA SER A 566 -21.94 7.45 -3.84
C SER A 566 -21.39 7.60 -2.43
N THR A 567 -21.71 6.62 -1.59
CA THR A 567 -21.16 6.50 -0.24
C THR A 567 -20.35 5.23 -0.09
N GLY A 568 -19.42 5.23 0.87
CA GLY A 568 -18.55 4.11 1.18
C GLY A 568 -18.34 3.98 2.67
N PHE A 569 -18.00 2.77 3.08
CA PHE A 569 -17.88 2.39 4.47
C PHE A 569 -16.58 1.60 4.70
N LYS A 570 -15.91 1.92 5.82
CA LYS A 570 -14.85 1.11 6.38
C LYS A 570 -15.12 0.91 7.85
N ALA A 571 -15.13 -0.34 8.29
CA ALA A 571 -15.50 -0.73 9.64
C ALA A 571 -14.51 -0.20 10.71
N ILE A 572 -14.88 -0.33 11.98
CA ILE A 572 -14.01 -0.05 13.13
C ILE A 572 -12.66 -0.74 12.92
N SER A 573 -11.57 0.00 13.08
CA SER A 573 -10.22 -0.55 13.11
C SER A 573 -9.72 -0.70 14.54
N VAL A 574 -8.93 -1.75 14.78
CA VAL A 574 -8.33 -2.05 16.08
C VAL A 574 -6.82 -1.99 15.96
N ASN A 575 -6.15 -1.39 16.94
CA ASN A 575 -4.70 -1.34 17.00
C ASN A 575 -4.13 -2.67 17.54
N LEU A 576 -3.67 -3.56 16.65
CA LEU A 576 -3.00 -4.81 17.01
C LEU A 576 -1.46 -4.65 17.08
N THR A 577 -0.99 -3.46 17.42
CA THR A 577 0.42 -3.18 17.67
C THR A 577 0.61 -2.64 19.07
N VAL A 578 1.84 -2.72 19.59
CA VAL A 578 2.14 -2.12 20.88
C VAL A 578 2.15 -0.61 20.74
N ASP A 579 1.19 0.05 21.40
CA ASP A 579 1.23 1.48 21.65
C ASP A 579 0.90 1.73 23.14
N ALA A 580 1.71 2.53 23.77
CA ALA A 580 1.51 2.97 25.16
C ALA A 580 0.48 4.10 25.29
N ARG A 581 -0.17 4.49 24.21
CA ARG A 581 -1.13 5.61 24.16
C ARG A 581 -2.56 5.09 24.02
N GLU A 582 -3.42 5.62 24.70
CA GLU A 582 -4.78 5.41 25.18
C GLU A 582 -5.83 4.85 24.19
N LEU A 583 -5.63 4.81 22.88
CA LEU A 583 -6.69 4.41 21.93
C LEU A 583 -6.33 3.15 21.18
N ARG A 584 -7.12 2.09 21.38
CA ARG A 584 -6.98 0.79 20.71
C ARG A 584 -7.92 0.61 19.52
N SER A 585 -8.89 1.47 19.38
CA SER A 585 -9.80 1.42 18.23
C SER A 585 -10.00 2.81 17.64
N ALA A 586 -10.33 2.82 16.37
CA ALA A 586 -10.81 4.00 15.66
C ALA A 586 -12.21 3.70 15.12
N ASP A 587 -13.09 4.68 15.24
CA ASP A 587 -14.46 4.63 14.73
C ASP A 587 -14.51 4.39 13.22
N PRO A 588 -15.62 3.94 12.64
CA PRO A 588 -15.77 3.73 11.21
C PRO A 588 -15.42 4.96 10.36
N GLU A 589 -14.97 4.71 9.12
CA GLU A 589 -14.89 5.75 8.10
C GLU A 589 -16.15 5.76 7.25
N GLU A 590 -16.71 6.95 7.04
CA GLU A 590 -17.81 7.20 6.13
C GLU A 590 -17.30 8.04 4.95
N ALA A 591 -17.28 7.47 3.77
CA ALA A 591 -16.88 8.16 2.54
C ALA A 591 -18.12 8.66 1.79
N THR A 592 -18.02 9.85 1.21
CA THR A 592 -19.04 10.43 0.33
C THR A 592 -18.34 11.00 -0.90
N SER A 593 -18.91 10.78 -2.08
CA SER A 593 -18.41 11.37 -3.33
C SER A 593 -19.54 11.87 -4.20
N LEU A 594 -19.40 13.08 -4.69
CA LEU A 594 -20.19 13.65 -5.79
C LEU A 594 -19.30 13.75 -7.03
N GLU A 595 -19.68 13.10 -8.12
CA GLU A 595 -18.90 13.07 -9.34
C GLU A 595 -19.73 13.50 -10.55
N LEU A 596 -19.14 14.31 -11.43
CA LEU A 596 -19.67 14.68 -12.73
C LEU A 596 -18.67 14.24 -13.80
N GLY A 597 -19.11 13.38 -14.72
CA GLY A 597 -18.22 12.84 -15.74
C GLY A 597 -18.73 13.00 -17.16
N MET A 598 -17.77 12.92 -18.07
CA MET A 598 -17.99 12.85 -19.52
C MET A 598 -17.12 11.74 -20.09
N LYS A 599 -17.69 10.89 -20.91
CA LYS A 599 -17.01 9.90 -21.73
C LYS A 599 -17.32 10.16 -23.20
N LYS A 600 -16.27 10.24 -24.01
CA LYS A 600 -16.40 10.49 -25.44
C LYS A 600 -15.50 9.59 -26.24
N SER A 601 -16.09 8.82 -27.13
CA SER A 601 -15.40 8.03 -28.14
C SER A 601 -15.20 8.86 -29.42
N PHE A 602 -14.18 8.47 -30.18
CA PHE A 602 -13.85 8.94 -31.52
C PHE A 602 -13.44 7.71 -32.34
N ASP A 603 -13.49 7.80 -33.66
CA ASP A 603 -13.07 6.73 -34.54
C ASP A 603 -11.64 6.23 -34.25
N ASN A 604 -10.79 7.11 -33.72
CA ASN A 604 -9.38 6.84 -33.46
C ASN A 604 -8.97 6.98 -31.98
N GLY A 605 -9.93 7.00 -31.03
CA GLY A 605 -9.57 7.14 -29.63
C GLY A 605 -10.71 7.48 -28.69
N TYR A 606 -10.36 7.90 -27.49
CA TYR A 606 -11.33 8.36 -26.51
C TYR A 606 -10.78 9.46 -25.59
N VAL A 607 -11.69 10.20 -24.97
CA VAL A 607 -11.45 11.14 -23.89
C VAL A 607 -12.47 10.91 -22.77
N ASN A 608 -11.99 10.69 -21.56
CA ASN A 608 -12.77 10.60 -20.34
C ASN A 608 -12.36 11.71 -19.38
N ILE A 609 -13.34 12.38 -18.78
CA ILE A 609 -13.13 13.45 -17.79
C ILE A 609 -14.04 13.19 -16.62
N ALA A 610 -13.54 13.27 -15.39
CA ALA A 610 -14.32 13.25 -14.17
C ALA A 610 -13.94 14.42 -13.27
N LEU A 611 -14.93 15.15 -12.80
CA LEU A 611 -14.84 16.17 -11.76
C LEU A 611 -15.46 15.59 -10.50
N PHE A 612 -14.76 15.64 -9.37
CA PHE A 612 -15.27 15.04 -8.14
C PHE A 612 -15.01 15.90 -6.91
N ASP A 613 -15.87 15.72 -5.92
CA ASP A 613 -15.75 16.22 -4.56
C ASP A 613 -15.95 15.01 -3.64
N GLN A 614 -14.87 14.51 -3.04
CA GLN A 614 -14.88 13.30 -2.21
C GLN A 614 -14.40 13.65 -0.82
N SER A 615 -15.17 13.26 0.21
CA SER A 615 -14.79 13.40 1.61
C SER A 615 -14.83 12.05 2.34
N ILE A 616 -14.00 11.93 3.37
CA ILE A 616 -14.03 10.83 4.35
C ILE A 616 -14.12 11.44 5.73
N LYS A 617 -15.20 11.14 6.44
CA LYS A 617 -15.39 11.42 7.87
C LYS A 617 -14.87 10.27 8.69
N GLY A 618 -14.32 10.60 9.86
CA GLY A 618 -13.74 9.61 10.75
C GLY A 618 -12.49 8.94 10.18
N PHE A 619 -11.75 9.61 9.26
CA PHE A 619 -10.54 9.05 8.64
C PHE A 619 -9.61 8.44 9.68
N GLN A 620 -9.27 7.16 9.52
CA GLN A 620 -8.46 6.40 10.45
C GLN A 620 -6.98 6.63 10.16
N SER A 621 -6.33 7.50 10.92
CA SER A 621 -4.91 7.80 10.82
C SER A 621 -4.10 6.86 11.72
N ASN A 622 -3.04 6.27 11.16
CA ASN A 622 -2.11 5.41 11.89
C ASN A 622 -0.69 5.98 11.77
N ALA A 623 -0.28 6.73 12.79
CA ALA A 623 1.00 7.44 12.79
C ALA A 623 2.06 6.71 13.63
N PHE A 624 3.26 6.52 13.06
CA PHE A 624 4.41 5.98 13.79
C PHE A 624 4.96 6.98 14.77
N THR A 625 5.20 6.56 16.01
CA THR A 625 5.60 7.41 17.14
C THR A 625 7.05 7.18 17.59
N GLY A 626 7.83 6.43 16.82
CA GLY A 626 9.22 6.06 17.13
C GLY A 626 9.37 4.69 17.82
N THR A 627 8.35 4.22 18.55
CA THR A 627 8.34 2.92 19.23
C THR A 627 7.07 2.10 18.99
N GLY A 628 6.01 2.71 18.46
CA GLY A 628 4.72 2.06 18.17
C GLY A 628 3.90 2.91 17.24
N PHE A 629 2.62 2.55 17.06
CA PHE A 629 1.68 3.26 16.20
C PHE A 629 0.52 3.82 17.01
N ASN A 630 0.14 5.05 16.70
CA ASN A 630 -1.01 5.71 17.25
C ASN A 630 -2.16 5.69 16.25
N LEU A 631 -3.22 4.95 16.55
CA LEU A 631 -4.45 4.88 15.75
C LEU A 631 -5.45 5.89 16.28
N VAL A 632 -5.85 6.85 15.45
CA VAL A 632 -6.83 7.89 15.80
C VAL A 632 -7.74 8.18 14.61
N ASN A 633 -8.96 8.66 14.87
CA ASN A 633 -9.75 9.30 13.83
C ASN A 633 -9.27 10.74 13.60
N ALA A 634 -8.86 11.06 12.39
CA ALA A 634 -8.86 12.42 11.88
C ALA A 634 -10.32 12.79 11.57
N GLY A 635 -10.81 13.94 11.99
CA GLY A 635 -12.22 14.30 11.89
C GLY A 635 -12.79 14.18 10.47
N GLU A 636 -12.33 15.00 9.53
CA GLU A 636 -12.78 14.95 8.12
C GLU A 636 -11.64 15.35 7.17
N GLN A 637 -11.56 14.64 6.03
CA GLN A 637 -10.62 14.94 4.97
C GLN A 637 -11.39 15.01 3.64
N THR A 638 -11.19 16.11 2.87
CA THR A 638 -11.85 16.32 1.57
C THR A 638 -10.83 16.50 0.47
N HIS A 639 -11.05 15.83 -0.66
CA HIS A 639 -10.28 16.00 -1.89
C HIS A 639 -11.23 16.36 -3.03
N LYS A 640 -11.05 17.56 -3.59
CA LYS A 640 -11.69 17.97 -4.84
C LYS A 640 -10.71 17.78 -5.97
N GLY A 641 -11.20 17.27 -7.10
CA GLY A 641 -10.27 16.98 -8.18
C GLY A 641 -10.87 16.87 -9.54
N ILE A 642 -9.96 16.78 -10.51
CA ILE A 642 -10.25 16.46 -11.91
C ILE A 642 -9.36 15.30 -12.34
N GLU A 643 -9.98 14.30 -12.96
CA GLU A 643 -9.33 13.22 -13.68
C GLU A 643 -9.54 13.42 -15.17
N PHE A 644 -8.47 13.23 -15.94
CA PHE A 644 -8.47 13.23 -17.40
C PHE A 644 -7.76 11.97 -17.88
N ASP A 645 -8.41 11.18 -18.71
CA ASP A 645 -7.82 10.00 -19.35
C ASP A 645 -8.14 10.01 -20.84
N SER A 646 -7.12 9.77 -21.67
CA SER A 646 -7.29 9.78 -23.11
C SER A 646 -6.35 8.83 -23.82
N MET A 647 -6.80 8.30 -24.94
CA MET A 647 -6.01 7.51 -25.87
C MET A 647 -6.36 7.90 -27.30
N PHE A 648 -5.37 8.14 -28.15
CA PHE A 648 -5.56 8.46 -29.55
C PHE A 648 -4.56 7.74 -30.43
N ALA A 649 -5.03 7.08 -31.49
CA ALA A 649 -4.21 6.69 -32.62
C ALA A 649 -3.97 7.94 -33.50
N ALA A 650 -2.82 8.60 -33.28
CA ALA A 650 -2.44 9.79 -34.04
C ALA A 650 -2.08 9.48 -35.50
N SER A 651 -1.73 8.23 -35.80
CA SER A 651 -1.59 7.64 -37.10
C SER A 651 -1.75 6.12 -37.02
N GLU A 652 -1.78 5.41 -38.14
CA GLU A 652 -1.77 3.94 -38.17
C GLU A 652 -0.66 3.30 -37.32
N ASN A 653 0.43 4.04 -37.11
CA ASN A 653 1.62 3.58 -36.43
C ASN A 653 1.86 4.22 -35.05
N LEU A 654 1.14 5.26 -34.65
CA LEU A 654 1.40 6.03 -33.45
C LEU A 654 0.17 6.14 -32.55
N VAL A 655 0.24 5.54 -31.37
CA VAL A 655 -0.75 5.67 -30.30
C VAL A 655 -0.17 6.57 -29.21
N LEU A 656 -0.96 7.57 -28.81
CA LEU A 656 -0.65 8.48 -27.70
C LEU A 656 -1.66 8.26 -26.59
N ARG A 657 -1.18 8.28 -25.34
CA ARG A 657 -2.02 8.26 -24.14
C ARG A 657 -1.59 9.39 -23.21
N LEU A 658 -2.58 10.00 -22.55
CA LEU A 658 -2.36 10.98 -21.51
C LEU A 658 -3.39 10.77 -20.42
N SER A 659 -2.90 10.51 -19.23
CA SER A 659 -3.71 10.41 -18.02
C SER A 659 -3.19 11.43 -17.00
N VAL A 660 -4.10 12.20 -16.38
CA VAL A 660 -3.77 13.27 -15.42
C VAL A 660 -4.79 13.26 -14.29
N ILE A 661 -4.31 13.42 -13.06
CA ILE A 661 -5.14 13.78 -11.92
C ILE A 661 -4.62 15.07 -11.29
N ALA A 662 -5.53 16.02 -11.00
CA ALA A 662 -5.24 17.21 -10.23
C ALA A 662 -6.18 17.28 -9.03
N LEU A 663 -5.63 17.51 -7.84
CA LEU A 663 -6.31 17.46 -6.56
C LEU A 663 -6.15 18.77 -5.78
N ASP A 664 -7.15 19.12 -4.99
CA ASP A 664 -7.11 20.12 -3.93
C ASP A 664 -7.44 19.41 -2.59
N PRO A 665 -6.43 18.76 -1.97
CA PRO A 665 -6.64 17.95 -0.78
C PRO A 665 -6.51 18.77 0.50
N VAL A 666 -7.42 18.57 1.45
CA VAL A 666 -7.41 19.29 2.73
C VAL A 666 -7.92 18.41 3.87
N TYR A 667 -7.30 18.55 5.05
CA TYR A 667 -7.92 18.12 6.31
C TYR A 667 -8.95 19.20 6.71
N ASP A 668 -10.24 18.92 6.61
CA ASP A 668 -11.27 19.84 7.09
C ASP A 668 -11.26 19.92 8.61
N GLU A 669 -11.04 18.76 9.28
CA GLU A 669 -10.85 18.64 10.72
C GLU A 669 -9.82 17.55 11.04
N PHE A 670 -8.75 17.89 11.76
CA PHE A 670 -7.79 16.92 12.31
C PHE A 670 -7.17 17.42 13.62
N LEU A 671 -7.91 17.32 14.72
CA LEU A 671 -7.54 17.86 16.03
C LEU A 671 -6.49 17.02 16.77
N LYS A 672 -6.29 15.74 16.37
CA LYS A 672 -5.36 14.81 17.03
C LYS A 672 -4.22 14.40 16.10
N GLY A 673 -3.69 15.31 15.32
CA GLY A 673 -2.54 15.08 14.48
C GLY A 673 -1.27 14.80 15.27
N ALA A 674 -0.38 13.98 14.72
CA ALA A 674 0.92 13.72 15.34
C ALA A 674 1.75 15.00 15.44
N CYS A 675 2.44 15.18 16.57
CA CYS A 675 3.34 16.31 16.81
C CYS A 675 4.63 15.87 17.50
N ASP A 676 5.68 16.68 17.38
CA ASP A 676 6.96 16.39 18.02
C ASP A 676 6.95 16.78 19.50
N THR A 677 7.20 15.78 20.37
CA THR A 677 7.34 15.95 21.81
C THR A 677 8.80 16.17 22.25
N THR A 678 9.75 16.00 21.33
CA THR A 678 11.20 16.04 21.67
C THR A 678 11.79 17.45 21.67
N GLY A 679 11.03 18.45 21.14
CA GLY A 679 11.51 19.84 21.01
C GLY A 679 12.62 20.00 19.98
N LEU A 680 12.71 19.10 19.00
CA LEU A 680 13.72 19.13 17.97
C LEU A 680 13.61 20.42 17.15
N ALA A 681 14.70 21.14 17.04
CA ALA A 681 14.76 22.31 16.17
C ALA A 681 14.62 21.86 14.71
N GLY A 682 13.51 22.18 14.09
CA GLY A 682 13.20 21.80 12.71
C GLY A 682 12.04 20.81 12.55
N ALA A 683 11.53 20.21 13.62
CA ALA A 683 10.26 19.48 13.54
C ALA A 683 9.13 20.42 13.11
N GLN A 684 8.33 19.99 12.16
CA GLN A 684 7.30 20.84 11.53
C GLN A 684 6.22 21.26 12.50
N TYR A 685 5.84 20.36 13.41
CA TYR A 685 4.78 20.61 14.40
C TYR A 685 5.26 20.20 15.77
N GLN A 686 5.52 21.20 16.62
CA GLN A 686 5.79 20.99 18.04
C GLN A 686 4.49 20.74 18.78
N CYS A 687 4.49 19.77 19.70
CA CYS A 687 3.32 19.60 20.57
C CYS A 687 3.13 20.82 21.46
N PRO A 688 1.90 21.33 21.62
CA PRO A 688 1.60 22.32 22.62
C PRO A 688 1.98 21.81 24.02
N ALA A 689 2.42 22.71 24.91
CA ALA A 689 2.90 22.34 26.23
C ALA A 689 1.87 21.47 27.01
N GLY A 690 2.29 20.28 27.42
CA GLY A 690 1.43 19.32 28.11
C GLY A 690 0.44 18.55 27.24
N GLN A 691 0.52 18.70 25.90
CA GLN A 691 -0.29 17.94 24.94
C GLN A 691 0.58 16.93 24.18
N ARG A 692 -0.07 15.91 23.61
CA ARG A 692 0.56 14.86 22.77
C ARG A 692 0.14 14.93 21.31
N PHE A 693 -0.77 15.83 20.98
CA PHE A 693 -1.35 16.04 19.66
C PHE A 693 -1.40 17.52 19.32
N THR A 694 -1.48 17.81 18.03
CA THR A 694 -1.68 19.15 17.50
C THR A 694 -2.84 19.17 16.50
N ASP A 695 -3.37 20.37 16.24
CA ASP A 695 -4.41 20.58 15.24
C ASP A 695 -3.76 20.74 13.85
N LEU A 696 -4.06 19.81 12.93
CA LEU A 696 -3.63 19.83 11.54
C LEU A 696 -4.75 20.28 10.58
N SER A 697 -5.88 20.77 11.08
CA SER A 697 -7.00 21.25 10.25
C SER A 697 -6.58 22.36 9.29
N GLY A 698 -7.09 22.32 8.07
CA GLY A 698 -6.76 23.27 7.01
C GLY A 698 -5.43 23.01 6.29
N LEU A 699 -4.70 21.96 6.64
CA LEU A 699 -3.44 21.59 6.00
C LEU A 699 -3.65 20.53 4.92
N THR A 700 -2.71 20.47 3.96
CA THR A 700 -2.67 19.40 2.96
C THR A 700 -2.27 18.07 3.60
N PRO A 701 -3.03 16.99 3.38
CA PRO A 701 -2.71 15.64 3.87
C PRO A 701 -1.34 15.17 3.37
N THR A 702 -0.62 14.50 4.26
CA THR A 702 0.68 13.90 3.92
C THR A 702 0.50 12.77 2.92
N GLY A 703 1.41 12.71 1.95
CA GLY A 703 1.43 11.64 0.96
C GLY A 703 0.46 11.82 -0.21
N VAL A 704 -0.18 12.97 -0.35
CA VAL A 704 -1.13 13.27 -1.43
C VAL A 704 -0.52 14.27 -2.41
N HIS A 705 -0.47 13.92 -3.69
CA HIS A 705 -0.06 14.81 -4.77
C HIS A 705 -1.18 15.76 -5.16
N GLU A 706 -0.87 17.04 -5.40
CA GLU A 706 -1.80 17.97 -6.03
C GLU A 706 -1.90 17.74 -7.55
N LEU A 707 -0.82 17.23 -8.18
CA LEU A 707 -0.78 16.91 -9.60
C LEU A 707 0.03 15.63 -9.86
N SER A 708 -0.57 14.68 -10.57
CA SER A 708 0.13 13.51 -11.14
C SER A 708 -0.28 13.31 -12.59
N ALA A 709 0.67 12.95 -13.45
CA ALA A 709 0.45 12.76 -14.86
C ALA A 709 1.30 11.62 -15.42
N ASN A 710 0.73 10.89 -16.40
CA ASN A 710 1.44 9.94 -17.23
C ASN A 710 1.18 10.28 -18.70
N ALA A 711 2.25 10.44 -19.46
CA ALA A 711 2.19 10.60 -20.91
C ALA A 711 2.95 9.45 -21.59
N ASN A 712 2.30 8.80 -22.53
CA ASN A 712 2.81 7.60 -23.17
C ASN A 712 2.67 7.69 -24.70
N ALA A 713 3.70 7.30 -25.43
CA ALA A 713 3.70 7.22 -26.89
C ALA A 713 4.22 5.84 -27.33
N VAL A 714 3.44 5.14 -28.14
CA VAL A 714 3.85 3.86 -28.76
C VAL A 714 3.86 4.03 -30.26
N TYR A 715 5.04 3.87 -30.85
CA TYR A 715 5.22 3.86 -32.30
C TYR A 715 5.51 2.44 -32.78
N SER A 716 4.61 1.89 -33.60
CA SER A 716 4.70 0.55 -34.16
C SER A 716 5.18 0.63 -35.63
N PHE A 717 5.95 -0.34 -36.08
CA PHE A 717 6.50 -0.38 -37.44
C PHE A 717 6.74 -1.81 -37.92
N ASP A 718 6.59 -2.06 -39.21
CA ASP A 718 6.89 -3.34 -39.81
C ASP A 718 8.38 -3.41 -40.15
N VAL A 719 9.06 -4.45 -39.66
CA VAL A 719 10.44 -4.79 -40.03
C VAL A 719 10.44 -5.68 -41.27
N SER A 720 9.48 -6.59 -41.35
CA SER A 720 9.21 -7.46 -42.48
C SER A 720 7.74 -7.92 -42.47
N ALA A 721 7.32 -8.67 -43.47
CA ALA A 721 5.94 -9.22 -43.53
C ALA A 721 5.54 -10.13 -42.34
N SER A 722 6.49 -10.55 -41.53
CA SER A 722 6.26 -11.46 -40.39
C SER A 722 6.88 -10.97 -39.07
N ILE A 723 7.46 -9.77 -39.04
CA ILE A 723 8.11 -9.20 -37.88
C ILE A 723 7.67 -7.75 -37.72
N ASN A 724 7.02 -7.47 -36.61
CA ASN A 724 6.59 -6.13 -36.19
C ASN A 724 7.54 -5.63 -35.12
N GLY A 725 7.72 -4.33 -35.05
CA GLY A 725 8.51 -3.66 -34.02
C GLY A 725 7.70 -2.56 -33.33
N PHE A 726 8.09 -2.20 -32.15
CA PHE A 726 7.57 -1.01 -31.48
C PHE A 726 8.65 -0.26 -30.71
N VAL A 727 8.44 1.02 -30.52
CA VAL A 727 9.16 1.88 -29.58
C VAL A 727 8.12 2.52 -28.69
N ARG A 728 8.27 2.34 -27.37
CA ARG A 728 7.44 2.98 -26.35
C ARG A 728 8.29 3.99 -25.58
N LEU A 729 7.72 5.16 -25.34
CA LEU A 729 8.26 6.18 -24.45
C LEU A 729 7.16 6.53 -23.44
N GLU A 730 7.51 6.63 -22.18
CA GLU A 730 6.62 6.98 -21.10
C GLU A 730 7.29 8.04 -20.23
N TYR A 731 6.54 9.10 -19.92
CA TYR A 731 6.93 10.13 -18.99
C TYR A 731 5.98 10.11 -17.80
N VAL A 732 6.53 10.02 -16.57
CA VAL A 732 5.80 9.99 -15.31
C VAL A 732 6.17 11.22 -14.52
N TYR A 733 5.16 12.00 -14.15
CA TYR A 733 5.28 13.21 -13.33
C TYR A 733 4.39 13.12 -12.10
N GLU A 734 4.96 13.42 -10.95
CA GLU A 734 4.24 13.67 -9.71
C GLU A 734 4.86 14.91 -9.07
N ASP A 735 4.05 15.87 -8.65
CA ASP A 735 4.56 17.06 -7.96
C ASP A 735 5.07 16.74 -6.55
N GLU A 736 5.72 17.71 -5.93
CA GLU A 736 6.37 17.54 -4.64
C GLU A 736 5.35 17.40 -3.51
N ILE A 737 5.50 16.34 -2.71
CA ILE A 737 4.68 16.07 -1.53
C ILE A 737 5.55 15.92 -0.28
N LYS A 738 4.91 16.21 0.86
CA LYS A 738 5.43 15.83 2.17
C LYS A 738 5.20 14.33 2.41
N VAL A 739 6.24 13.59 2.76
CA VAL A 739 6.17 12.12 2.92
C VAL A 739 5.89 11.66 4.35
N ALA A 740 5.97 12.57 5.34
CA ALA A 740 5.65 12.30 6.74
C ALA A 740 5.16 13.57 7.46
N ASP A 741 4.21 13.46 8.38
CA ASP A 741 3.62 14.62 9.09
C ASP A 741 4.63 15.38 9.95
N LEU A 742 5.51 14.65 10.65
CA LEU A 742 6.46 15.21 11.60
C LEU A 742 7.70 15.83 10.96
N ILE A 743 7.94 15.56 9.67
CA ILE A 743 9.18 15.94 8.99
C ILE A 743 8.89 17.05 7.97
N PRO A 744 9.61 18.19 8.04
CA PRO A 744 9.44 19.28 7.08
C PRO A 744 9.71 18.86 5.64
N LEU A 745 8.99 19.45 4.70
CA LEU A 745 9.18 19.25 3.27
C LEU A 745 10.64 19.52 2.83
N SER A 746 11.33 20.45 3.49
CA SER A 746 12.74 20.77 3.23
C SER A 746 13.73 19.67 3.61
N ILE A 747 13.31 18.70 4.44
CA ILE A 747 14.11 17.57 4.87
C ILE A 747 13.73 16.32 4.10
N ALA A 748 12.43 16.06 3.95
CA ALA A 748 11.93 14.87 3.29
C ALA A 748 10.75 15.20 2.38
N ALA A 749 11.04 15.24 1.09
CA ALA A 749 10.08 15.41 0.02
C ALA A 749 10.11 14.23 -0.93
N ARG A 750 8.99 13.98 -1.62
CA ARG A 750 8.91 13.09 -2.76
C ARG A 750 8.33 13.86 -3.95
N SER A 751 8.95 13.70 -5.07
CA SER A 751 8.40 14.02 -6.39
C SER A 751 8.79 12.91 -7.35
N THR A 752 8.17 12.87 -8.51
CA THR A 752 8.56 11.96 -9.59
C THR A 752 8.68 12.76 -10.88
N ASP A 753 9.82 12.63 -11.54
CA ASP A 753 10.11 13.22 -12.84
C ASP A 753 11.03 12.28 -13.60
N ASN A 754 10.43 11.24 -14.20
CA ASN A 754 11.23 10.23 -14.84
C ASN A 754 10.68 9.77 -16.20
N PHE A 755 11.57 9.17 -16.98
CA PHE A 755 11.27 8.50 -18.23
C PHE A 755 11.47 6.98 -18.12
N ASN A 756 10.50 6.25 -18.71
CA ASN A 756 10.63 4.84 -19.01
C ASN A 756 10.62 4.66 -20.53
N ALA A 757 11.30 3.64 -21.02
CA ALA A 757 11.29 3.34 -22.45
C ALA A 757 11.41 1.84 -22.70
N SER A 758 10.82 1.39 -23.80
CA SER A 758 11.04 0.03 -24.30
C SER A 758 11.08 -0.01 -25.83
N VAL A 759 11.83 -0.97 -26.35
CA VAL A 759 11.90 -1.28 -27.78
C VAL A 759 11.70 -2.78 -27.92
N GLY A 760 10.71 -3.16 -28.72
CA GLY A 760 10.37 -4.57 -28.94
C GLY A 760 10.30 -4.97 -30.39
N LEU A 761 10.56 -6.26 -30.60
CA LEU A 761 10.31 -6.96 -31.87
C LEU A 761 9.43 -8.17 -31.57
N ALA A 762 8.44 -8.42 -32.40
CA ALA A 762 7.52 -9.55 -32.26
C ALA A 762 7.23 -10.19 -33.63
N SER A 763 6.90 -11.46 -33.60
CA SER A 763 6.39 -12.18 -34.76
C SER A 763 5.15 -12.96 -34.38
N ASP A 764 4.00 -12.53 -34.86
CA ASP A 764 2.71 -13.21 -34.61
C ASP A 764 2.69 -14.59 -35.31
N ALA A 765 3.25 -14.67 -36.53
CA ALA A 765 3.32 -15.91 -37.28
C ALA A 765 4.16 -17.02 -36.60
N ASN A 766 5.10 -16.64 -35.76
CA ASN A 766 5.99 -17.55 -35.04
C ASN A 766 5.84 -17.43 -33.51
N ASP A 767 4.91 -16.62 -33.04
CA ASP A 767 4.58 -16.37 -31.61
C ASP A 767 5.82 -16.17 -30.73
N TRP A 768 6.62 -15.16 -31.03
CA TRP A 768 7.75 -14.76 -30.20
C TRP A 768 7.87 -13.25 -30.06
N SER A 769 8.39 -12.78 -28.94
CA SER A 769 8.76 -11.38 -28.74
C SER A 769 10.09 -11.23 -28.02
N VAL A 770 10.77 -10.11 -28.30
CA VAL A 770 12.00 -9.66 -27.64
C VAL A 770 11.81 -8.20 -27.28
N ILE A 771 11.95 -7.85 -26.01
CA ILE A 771 11.75 -6.48 -25.52
C ILE A 771 12.97 -6.07 -24.71
N LEU A 772 13.65 -5.01 -25.16
CA LEU A 772 14.64 -4.26 -24.36
C LEU A 772 13.92 -3.12 -23.67
N TRP A 773 14.07 -3.00 -22.35
CA TRP A 773 13.38 -1.98 -21.58
C TRP A 773 14.31 -1.30 -20.56
N GLY A 774 13.93 -0.08 -20.18
CA GLY A 774 14.54 0.67 -19.10
C GLY A 774 13.51 1.46 -18.31
N ARG A 775 13.65 1.46 -17.00
CA ARG A 775 12.79 2.18 -16.06
C ARG A 775 13.61 3.16 -15.24
N ASN A 776 12.99 4.26 -14.86
CA ASN A 776 13.65 5.38 -14.18
C ASN A 776 14.95 5.79 -14.92
N LEU A 777 14.87 6.00 -16.22
CA LEU A 777 16.05 6.28 -17.07
C LEU A 777 16.77 7.57 -16.71
N THR A 778 16.06 8.52 -16.09
CA THR A 778 16.61 9.76 -15.54
C THR A 778 17.40 9.54 -14.26
N ASP A 779 17.33 8.34 -13.69
CA ASP A 779 17.88 8.00 -12.36
C ASP A 779 17.40 8.96 -11.27
N HIS A 780 16.10 9.29 -11.32
CA HIS A 780 15.48 10.21 -10.39
C HIS A 780 15.50 9.62 -8.98
N GLU A 781 16.01 10.38 -8.02
CA GLU A 781 16.10 10.01 -6.61
C GLU A 781 15.00 10.70 -5.81
N SER A 782 14.28 9.92 -5.00
CA SER A 782 13.21 10.41 -4.13
C SER A 782 13.08 9.53 -2.89
N LEU A 783 12.43 10.06 -1.85
CA LEU A 783 12.08 9.30 -0.65
C LEU A 783 10.69 8.70 -0.80
N ILE A 784 10.57 7.39 -0.59
CA ILE A 784 9.26 6.72 -0.54
C ILE A 784 8.50 7.18 0.70
N THR A 785 9.18 7.20 1.85
CA THR A 785 8.68 7.71 3.13
C THR A 785 9.84 8.14 4.02
N ALA A 786 9.52 8.85 5.11
CA ALA A 786 10.46 9.22 6.16
C ALA A 786 9.80 9.02 7.53
N PHE A 787 10.61 8.81 8.56
CA PHE A 787 10.12 8.49 9.90
C PHE A 787 11.11 8.97 10.97
N PRO A 788 10.66 9.20 12.22
CA PRO A 788 11.57 9.37 13.35
C PRO A 788 12.44 8.13 13.52
N THR A 789 13.76 8.29 13.60
CA THR A 789 14.69 7.16 13.77
C THR A 789 14.39 6.45 15.08
N THR A 790 14.22 5.13 15.05
CA THR A 790 13.91 4.31 16.23
C THR A 790 15.03 4.44 17.27
N ALA A 791 14.65 4.54 18.53
CA ALA A 791 15.56 4.72 19.68
C ALA A 791 16.49 5.95 19.60
N ALA A 792 16.34 6.81 18.59
CA ALA A 792 17.15 8.01 18.39
C ALA A 792 16.31 9.29 18.32
N PRO A 793 15.70 9.74 19.44
CA PRO A 793 14.93 10.97 19.49
C PRO A 793 15.70 12.15 18.89
N GLY A 794 15.03 12.88 18.00
CA GLY A 794 15.65 14.02 17.33
C GLY A 794 16.38 13.70 16.05
N SER A 795 16.32 12.46 15.59
CA SER A 795 16.88 12.01 14.32
C SER A 795 15.78 11.54 13.38
N PHE A 796 16.01 11.64 12.07
CA PHE A 796 15.06 11.19 11.06
C PHE A 796 15.75 10.31 10.03
N SER A 797 15.07 9.26 9.64
CA SER A 797 15.50 8.32 8.61
C SER A 797 14.46 8.25 7.48
N GLY A 798 14.85 7.74 6.31
CA GLY A 798 13.95 7.59 5.18
C GLY A 798 14.31 6.40 4.29
N TYR A 799 13.32 5.97 3.49
CA TYR A 799 13.51 4.90 2.50
C TYR A 799 13.65 5.52 1.11
N PRO A 800 14.82 5.40 0.45
CA PRO A 800 15.02 5.87 -0.91
C PRO A 800 14.29 4.94 -1.91
N ASN A 801 13.91 5.50 -3.06
CA ASN A 801 13.33 4.74 -4.15
C ASN A 801 14.37 3.82 -4.83
N ALA A 802 13.87 2.85 -5.62
CA ALA A 802 14.72 2.01 -6.45
C ALA A 802 15.45 2.86 -7.53
N PRO A 803 16.73 2.55 -7.83
CA PRO A 803 17.50 3.23 -8.86
C PRO A 803 17.01 2.87 -10.26
N ARG A 804 17.65 3.44 -11.30
CA ARG A 804 17.45 3.07 -12.69
C ARG A 804 17.71 1.59 -12.94
N THR A 805 16.80 0.96 -13.67
CA THR A 805 16.89 -0.44 -14.04
C THR A 805 16.68 -0.62 -15.55
N TYR A 806 17.28 -1.66 -16.11
CA TYR A 806 17.07 -2.10 -17.49
C TYR A 806 17.14 -3.61 -17.59
N GLY A 807 16.51 -4.14 -18.64
CA GLY A 807 16.53 -5.57 -18.88
C GLY A 807 16.10 -5.94 -20.28
N LEU A 808 16.26 -7.22 -20.58
CA LEU A 808 15.87 -7.86 -21.82
C LEU A 808 14.89 -8.98 -21.50
N THR A 809 13.71 -8.94 -22.10
CA THR A 809 12.67 -9.95 -21.99
C THR A 809 12.55 -10.70 -23.31
N LEU A 810 12.57 -12.02 -23.26
CA LEU A 810 12.30 -12.95 -24.35
C LEU A 810 11.01 -13.70 -24.03
N ARG A 811 10.10 -13.82 -25.00
CA ARG A 811 8.89 -14.63 -24.89
C ARG A 811 8.76 -15.52 -26.12
N LYS A 812 8.30 -16.75 -25.92
CA LYS A 812 7.94 -17.71 -26.96
C LYS A 812 6.60 -18.34 -26.60
N GLY A 813 5.62 -18.18 -27.48
CA GLY A 813 4.37 -18.91 -27.44
C GLY A 813 4.38 -20.18 -28.30
N PHE A 814 3.45 -21.06 -28.12
CA PHE A 814 3.28 -22.34 -28.81
C PHE A 814 1.84 -22.82 -28.76
#